data_9ee81176986028a785278ca997bfe260
#
_entry.id   9ee81176986028a785278ca997bfe260
#
_cell.length_a   1.000
_cell.length_b   1.000
_cell.length_c   1.000
_cell.angle_alpha   90.00
_cell.angle_beta   90.00
_cell.angle_gamma   90.00
#
_symmetry.space_group_name_H-M   'P 1'
#
loop_
_entity.id
_entity.type
_entity.pdbx_description
1 polymer ?
#
loop_
_entity_poly.entity_id
_entity_poly.type
_entity_poly.pdbx_seq_one_letter_code
_entity_poly.pdbx_strand_id
1 'polypeptide(L)'
;MHPAPRPKPSLALVPVLLALALALPLARPADAAEASAGRPVWAKSGVHLSAAYERMLREEIALGRVLPPGLLERWGLDVPAEDESFAEAPGDLLRAPRLGAERVATVGLATDAQLNDKTGDATCGSCGSRPLGQAETTIAAYGSFLLAGWNDTKGFCTGGPVQGYGWSTDGGATWVDGGDPPSPIPGGRFRGDPVHAVNRKTGSFYVCGLYEDPSNGANSGLALIRGHFAGGTFVVDANTRPRAGGSDFLDKEWLAVDSLSGNLYVTYSNFVGGWYSQIEFIRSTDNGASWSAPQVLSAPASYGNVQGSRPLVGPNGEVYVVWYDYGYPLSHERVRRSDDFGASFGSEQTICAFYENSYSGAPGYRRGWAPTLPGAAVDVSTGPHRGRLYVTWDEAVDFYDAPFPGSPTTVTENESNGFFASATPFTVGNRLRGGCASSSDVDLYRFSGLRGQTLFFAADSARDSTTFNMRLVCAADTSTLNNYRLLTFSQSRYPAFAFTLPADGTWYVRLNIASSGPYPATYRILTTWDTPTPGERARDHRDRFVAHSDDGTTWSTPVLLNDDDPWFDGIFPEVTVDGTGAAHAFWHDFRDDPGCGALSYEYMTSSGDGGDTWGANRRVSDAQSFWSINACGSANQGDYQGITSQGNDVYPCWADSRLGDPDPYAEADRFAHGAGCPPPVGVGGGSNVFAVFSLTNTGNVPGTFAWTVTDDNGWLDGATPSTSGSVTLAASAVQNVTATLRPSGDCWPAAVDTVRFTASDIFIPGRTYSCQTTVTCAPTTAVTPAAARLALAPPQPNPSSGRVRLAFTLSRPGPVRLALYSASGARVRLLAAGQLGAGVHEAGWDGRDDDGRRVAAGLYYARLEAEGRTLSRPVGLVR
;
A
#
# COMPACT_ATOMS: atom_id res chain seq x y z
N MET A 1 -40.18 -64.38 20.26
CA MET A 1 -40.22 -65.50 19.32
C MET A 1 -39.43 -65.07 18.03
N HIS A 2 -38.33 -65.71 17.81
CA HIS A 2 -37.60 -65.75 16.51
C HIS A 2 -38.38 -66.65 15.52
N PRO A 3 -38.03 -66.78 14.24
CA PRO A 3 -36.88 -66.30 13.47
C PRO A 3 -37.10 -65.84 12.01
N ALA A 4 -36.01 -65.46 11.39
CA ALA A 4 -35.70 -65.18 9.97
C ALA A 4 -36.09 -66.31 8.95
N PRO A 5 -35.82 -66.28 7.60
CA PRO A 5 -34.60 -65.80 6.95
C PRO A 5 -34.74 -65.19 5.53
N ARG A 6 -33.59 -64.78 4.97
CA ARG A 6 -33.31 -64.35 3.58
C ARG A 6 -33.53 -65.42 2.52
N PRO A 7 -33.56 -65.01 1.18
CA PRO A 7 -32.45 -65.41 0.32
C PRO A 7 -31.90 -64.40 -0.69
N LYS A 8 -30.60 -64.56 -1.01
CA LYS A 8 -29.93 -64.21 -2.26
C LYS A 8 -30.03 -65.45 -3.23
N PRO A 9 -29.49 -65.47 -4.46
CA PRO A 9 -29.03 -64.49 -5.46
C PRO A 9 -29.45 -64.86 -6.93
N SER A 10 -29.02 -64.14 -7.94
CA SER A 10 -28.62 -64.79 -9.22
C SER A 10 -27.83 -63.82 -10.12
N LEU A 11 -26.65 -64.31 -10.56
CA LEU A 11 -25.82 -63.81 -11.63
C LEU A 11 -26.52 -64.01 -12.99
N ALA A 12 -26.17 -63.13 -13.95
CA ALA A 12 -26.21 -63.42 -15.39
C ALA A 12 -25.10 -62.62 -16.11
N LEU A 13 -24.35 -63.35 -16.93
CA LEU A 13 -23.15 -62.98 -17.68
C LEU A 13 -23.45 -62.16 -18.95
N VAL A 14 -22.61 -61.18 -19.24
CA VAL A 14 -21.82 -60.76 -20.45
C VAL A 14 -22.43 -60.99 -21.84
N PRO A 15 -22.25 -60.04 -22.83
CA PRO A 15 -21.04 -60.09 -23.66
C PRO A 15 -20.29 -58.78 -23.95
N VAL A 16 -19.00 -59.01 -24.18
CA VAL A 16 -17.93 -58.15 -24.68
C VAL A 16 -18.22 -57.62 -26.07
N LEU A 17 -18.02 -56.32 -26.30
CA LEU A 17 -17.72 -55.74 -27.60
C LEU A 17 -16.58 -54.72 -27.46
N LEU A 18 -15.48 -55.06 -28.11
CA LEU A 18 -14.25 -54.27 -28.28
C LEU A 18 -14.53 -53.12 -29.21
N ALA A 19 -14.27 -51.87 -28.78
CA ALA A 19 -14.05 -50.76 -29.68
C ALA A 19 -12.90 -49.91 -29.15
N LEU A 20 -11.81 -49.87 -29.91
CA LEU A 20 -10.72 -48.92 -29.73
C LEU A 20 -11.26 -47.48 -29.78
N ALA A 21 -11.09 -46.71 -28.73
CA ALA A 21 -11.14 -45.27 -28.79
C ALA A 21 -9.95 -44.70 -27.99
N LEU A 22 -9.22 -43.86 -28.68
CA LEU A 22 -8.03 -43.14 -28.19
C LEU A 22 -8.24 -42.57 -26.79
N ALA A 23 -7.36 -42.94 -25.89
CA ALA A 23 -7.29 -42.36 -24.56
C ALA A 23 -6.73 -40.93 -24.62
N LEU A 24 -7.57 -39.94 -24.50
CA LEU A 24 -7.21 -38.65 -23.95
C LEU A 24 -7.33 -38.78 -22.41
N PRO A 25 -6.35 -38.34 -21.62
CA PRO A 25 -6.49 -38.37 -20.19
C PRO A 25 -7.56 -37.35 -19.80
N LEU A 26 -8.67 -37.83 -19.24
CA LEU A 26 -9.63 -37.01 -18.55
C LEU A 26 -8.94 -36.45 -17.31
N ALA A 27 -8.77 -35.13 -17.28
CA ALA A 27 -8.32 -34.41 -16.09
C ALA A 27 -9.23 -34.74 -14.89
N ARG A 28 -8.66 -35.01 -13.75
CA ARG A 28 -9.40 -35.29 -12.51
C ARG A 28 -10.14 -34.03 -12.06
N PRO A 29 -11.32 -34.11 -11.41
CA PRO A 29 -12.05 -32.95 -10.92
C PRO A 29 -11.24 -32.07 -9.94
N ALA A 30 -10.22 -32.61 -9.28
CA ALA A 30 -9.30 -31.84 -8.43
C ALA A 30 -8.45 -30.85 -9.22
N ASP A 31 -8.01 -31.18 -10.44
CA ASP A 31 -7.23 -30.26 -11.27
C ASP A 31 -8.04 -29.07 -11.81
N ALA A 32 -9.36 -29.23 -11.90
CA ALA A 32 -10.24 -28.13 -12.31
C ALA A 32 -10.55 -27.15 -11.16
N ALA A 33 -10.55 -27.62 -9.91
CA ALA A 33 -10.72 -26.78 -8.74
C ALA A 33 -9.43 -26.00 -8.40
N GLU A 34 -8.27 -26.60 -8.60
CA GLU A 34 -6.98 -25.90 -8.48
C GLU A 34 -6.75 -24.87 -9.58
N ALA A 35 -7.28 -25.09 -10.78
CA ALA A 35 -7.18 -24.12 -11.86
C ALA A 35 -8.04 -22.87 -11.63
N SER A 36 -9.08 -22.94 -10.76
CA SER A 36 -9.90 -21.80 -10.35
C SER A 36 -9.39 -21.08 -9.10
N ALA A 37 -8.52 -21.71 -8.31
CA ALA A 37 -7.85 -21.12 -7.16
C ALA A 37 -6.48 -20.58 -7.62
N GLY A 38 -6.50 -19.48 -8.36
CA GLY A 38 -5.37 -18.64 -8.73
C GLY A 38 -3.98 -19.27 -8.67
N ARG A 39 -3.69 -20.24 -9.55
CA ARG A 39 -2.28 -20.60 -9.80
C ARG A 39 -1.57 -19.33 -10.25
N PRO A 40 -0.39 -19.03 -9.69
CA PRO A 40 0.43 -17.92 -10.17
C PRO A 40 0.57 -17.99 -11.69
N VAL A 41 0.33 -16.88 -12.38
CA VAL A 41 0.33 -16.85 -13.86
C VAL A 41 1.69 -17.25 -14.45
N TRP A 42 2.76 -17.09 -13.68
CA TRP A 42 4.12 -17.52 -14.05
C TRP A 42 4.33 -19.02 -13.94
N ALA A 43 3.46 -19.77 -13.25
CA ALA A 43 3.51 -21.23 -13.27
C ALA A 43 3.16 -21.73 -14.68
N LYS A 44 4.03 -21.45 -15.63
CA LYS A 44 4.02 -22.14 -16.90
C LYS A 44 4.20 -23.63 -16.63
N SER A 45 3.49 -24.45 -17.37
CA SER A 45 3.76 -25.88 -17.44
C SER A 45 5.26 -26.09 -17.73
N GLY A 46 6.04 -26.45 -16.70
CA GLY A 46 7.48 -26.69 -16.84
C GLY A 46 8.40 -25.90 -15.89
N VAL A 47 7.92 -24.88 -15.16
CA VAL A 47 8.69 -24.28 -14.08
C VAL A 47 8.38 -25.07 -12.81
N HIS A 48 9.31 -25.88 -12.36
CA HIS A 48 9.23 -26.65 -11.13
C HIS A 48 10.26 -26.10 -10.13
N LEU A 49 9.92 -26.11 -8.85
CA LEU A 49 10.94 -25.95 -7.80
C LEU A 49 12.03 -26.99 -8.00
N SER A 50 13.29 -26.63 -7.80
CA SER A 50 14.33 -27.64 -7.88
C SER A 50 14.11 -28.73 -6.83
N ALA A 51 14.39 -29.98 -7.20
CA ALA A 51 14.28 -31.10 -6.26
C ALA A 51 15.16 -30.91 -5.02
N ALA A 52 16.23 -30.13 -5.14
CA ALA A 52 17.09 -29.75 -4.02
C ALA A 52 16.39 -28.76 -3.08
N TYR A 53 15.73 -27.75 -3.62
CA TYR A 53 14.98 -26.78 -2.84
C TYR A 53 13.73 -27.39 -2.18
N GLU A 54 13.01 -28.22 -2.93
CA GLU A 54 11.89 -28.99 -2.41
C GLU A 54 12.28 -29.85 -1.20
N ARG A 55 13.41 -30.51 -1.29
CA ARG A 55 13.94 -31.31 -0.19
C ARG A 55 14.31 -30.44 1.00
N MET A 56 14.97 -29.31 0.77
CA MET A 56 15.34 -28.35 1.80
C MET A 56 14.11 -27.84 2.57
N LEU A 57 13.07 -27.39 1.87
CA LEU A 57 11.85 -26.92 2.52
C LEU A 57 11.18 -28.01 3.35
N ARG A 58 11.13 -29.23 2.83
CA ARG A 58 10.61 -30.39 3.57
C ARG A 58 11.43 -30.69 4.83
N GLU A 59 12.76 -30.57 4.74
CA GLU A 59 13.66 -30.78 5.88
C GLU A 59 13.50 -29.66 6.92
N GLU A 60 13.34 -28.39 6.52
CA GLU A 60 13.10 -27.29 7.44
C GLU A 60 11.78 -27.45 8.18
N ILE A 61 10.70 -27.77 7.45
CA ILE A 61 9.38 -28.03 8.04
C ILE A 61 9.44 -29.24 8.98
N ALA A 62 10.11 -30.32 8.57
CA ALA A 62 10.24 -31.53 9.39
C ALA A 62 11.09 -31.30 10.64
N LEU A 63 12.03 -30.35 10.59
CA LEU A 63 12.88 -29.99 11.71
C LEU A 63 12.29 -28.88 12.58
N GLY A 64 11.11 -28.35 12.22
CA GLY A 64 10.47 -27.25 12.91
C GLY A 64 11.32 -25.99 12.92
N ARG A 65 12.20 -25.78 11.91
CA ARG A 65 13.16 -24.69 11.86
C ARG A 65 12.66 -23.45 11.13
N VAL A 66 11.56 -23.54 10.41
CA VAL A 66 10.80 -22.39 9.96
C VAL A 66 9.92 -21.97 11.12
N LEU A 67 10.53 -21.28 12.06
CA LEU A 67 9.79 -20.75 13.21
C LEU A 67 9.01 -19.53 12.75
N PRO A 68 7.76 -19.39 13.22
CA PRO A 68 6.99 -18.17 12.98
C PRO A 68 7.73 -16.92 13.48
N PRO A 69 7.54 -15.74 12.83
CA PRO A 69 8.28 -14.53 13.15
C PRO A 69 8.23 -14.15 14.61
N GLY A 70 7.06 -14.17 15.22
CA GLY A 70 6.90 -13.79 16.61
C GLY A 70 7.65 -14.70 17.60
N LEU A 71 7.89 -15.96 17.26
CA LEU A 71 8.76 -16.84 18.06
C LEU A 71 10.21 -16.47 17.90
N LEU A 72 10.65 -16.14 16.68
CA LEU A 72 12.00 -15.70 16.41
C LEU A 72 12.28 -14.40 17.17
N GLU A 73 11.36 -13.45 17.11
CA GLU A 73 11.42 -12.18 17.81
C GLU A 73 11.48 -12.34 19.34
N ARG A 74 10.60 -13.19 19.90
CA ARG A 74 10.58 -13.47 21.32
C ARG A 74 11.89 -14.00 21.86
N TRP A 75 12.62 -14.77 21.07
CA TRP A 75 13.87 -15.38 21.48
C TRP A 75 15.11 -14.65 20.99
N GLY A 76 14.96 -13.50 20.34
CA GLY A 76 16.08 -12.76 19.76
C GLY A 76 16.77 -13.52 18.62
N LEU A 77 16.09 -14.49 18.03
CA LEU A 77 16.58 -15.29 16.91
C LEU A 77 16.18 -14.67 15.57
N ASP A 78 15.38 -13.63 15.60
CA ASP A 78 14.88 -12.91 14.44
C ASP A 78 15.99 -12.10 13.74
N VAL A 79 16.95 -11.65 14.52
CA VAL A 79 18.18 -11.13 13.98
C VAL A 79 19.10 -12.32 13.77
N PRO A 80 19.52 -12.66 12.53
CA PRO A 80 20.62 -13.56 12.35
C PRO A 80 21.71 -13.07 13.28
N ALA A 81 22.30 -13.97 14.09
CA ALA A 81 23.49 -13.63 14.83
C ALA A 81 24.44 -12.99 13.81
N GLU A 82 24.44 -11.68 13.78
CA GLU A 82 25.40 -10.96 12.95
C GLU A 82 26.74 -11.41 13.43
N ASP A 83 27.55 -11.72 12.47
CA ASP A 83 28.93 -12.00 12.71
C ASP A 83 29.52 -10.73 13.37
N GLU A 84 29.50 -10.66 14.71
CA GLU A 84 30.04 -9.54 15.50
C GLU A 84 31.55 -9.36 15.27
N SER A 85 32.13 -10.19 14.40
CA SER A 85 33.56 -10.15 14.06
C SER A 85 33.96 -8.94 13.20
N PHE A 86 33.05 -8.14 12.72
CA PHE A 86 33.37 -6.85 12.15
C PHE A 86 33.29 -5.78 13.23
N ALA A 87 34.40 -5.61 13.97
CA ALA A 87 34.60 -4.40 14.74
C ALA A 87 34.52 -3.21 13.78
N GLU A 88 33.46 -2.47 13.85
CA GLU A 88 33.28 -1.22 13.12
C GLU A 88 34.40 -0.27 13.54
N ALA A 89 35.07 0.30 12.56
CA ALA A 89 35.90 1.46 12.82
C ALA A 89 34.98 2.57 13.36
N PRO A 90 35.24 3.10 14.56
CA PRO A 90 34.34 4.10 15.12
C PRO A 90 34.48 5.40 14.33
N GLY A 91 33.45 5.85 13.68
CA GLY A 91 33.41 7.27 13.42
C GLY A 91 32.66 7.81 12.20
N ASP A 92 32.23 7.05 11.21
CA ASP A 92 31.67 7.68 9.98
C ASP A 92 30.30 7.17 9.50
N LEU A 93 29.58 6.38 10.30
CA LEU A 93 28.35 5.70 9.87
C LEU A 93 27.04 6.49 10.05
N LEU A 94 27.07 7.74 10.45
CA LEU A 94 25.87 8.53 10.76
C LEU A 94 25.52 9.62 9.73
N ARG A 95 26.05 9.55 8.52
CA ARG A 95 25.56 10.40 7.42
C ARG A 95 25.04 9.51 6.33
N ALA A 96 23.70 9.42 6.24
CA ALA A 96 23.04 9.03 5.01
C ALA A 96 23.75 9.75 3.84
N PRO A 97 24.12 9.04 2.76
CA PRO A 97 24.75 9.70 1.63
C PRO A 97 23.83 10.82 1.20
N ARG A 98 24.30 12.07 1.27
CA ARG A 98 23.63 13.19 0.62
C ARG A 98 23.83 12.97 -0.87
N LEU A 99 23.04 12.08 -1.44
CA LEU A 99 22.84 12.00 -2.86
C LEU A 99 22.27 13.35 -3.28
N GLY A 100 22.98 14.04 -4.18
CA GLY A 100 22.51 15.27 -4.76
C GLY A 100 21.14 14.98 -5.38
N ALA A 101 20.09 15.36 -4.68
CA ALA A 101 18.74 15.24 -5.19
C ALA A 101 18.63 16.06 -6.47
N GLU A 102 18.70 15.44 -7.63
CA GLU A 102 17.98 15.96 -8.77
C GLU A 102 16.50 15.93 -8.36
N ARG A 103 16.02 17.11 -7.99
CA ARG A 103 14.61 17.32 -7.73
C ARG A 103 13.85 17.05 -9.02
N VAL A 104 13.34 15.83 -9.18
CA VAL A 104 12.17 15.65 -10.01
C VAL A 104 11.13 16.59 -9.39
N ALA A 105 10.67 17.56 -10.16
CA ALA A 105 9.70 18.53 -9.67
C ALA A 105 8.45 17.78 -9.22
N THR A 106 8.34 17.53 -7.92
CA THR A 106 7.18 16.96 -7.28
C THR A 106 6.08 17.99 -7.36
N VAL A 107 5.14 17.79 -8.24
CA VAL A 107 3.96 18.64 -8.36
C VAL A 107 3.06 18.31 -7.16
N GLY A 108 3.18 19.13 -6.10
CA GLY A 108 2.14 19.27 -5.07
C GLY A 108 1.72 18.00 -4.35
N LEU A 109 2.66 17.15 -3.91
CA LEU A 109 2.35 16.09 -2.94
C LEU A 109 1.87 16.72 -1.62
N ALA A 110 1.00 16.05 -0.91
CA ALA A 110 0.74 16.36 0.49
C ALA A 110 2.07 16.26 1.27
N THR A 111 2.17 16.84 2.42
CA THR A 111 3.40 16.81 3.20
C THR A 111 3.30 15.71 4.25
N ASP A 112 4.30 14.84 4.30
CA ASP A 112 4.41 13.81 5.32
C ASP A 112 4.50 14.45 6.72
N ALA A 113 3.75 13.93 7.66
CA ALA A 113 3.77 14.35 9.04
C ALA A 113 4.42 13.27 9.92
N GLN A 114 5.45 13.62 10.68
CA GLN A 114 6.01 12.77 11.72
C GLN A 114 5.07 12.73 12.92
N LEU A 115 4.82 11.55 13.49
CA LEU A 115 3.80 11.32 14.49
C LEU A 115 4.33 11.33 15.92
N ASN A 116 5.63 11.01 16.13
CA ASN A 116 6.30 10.97 17.44
C ASN A 116 7.13 12.22 17.71
N ASP A 117 7.46 12.43 18.98
CA ASP A 117 8.46 13.42 19.41
C ASP A 117 9.82 12.75 19.58
N LYS A 118 10.68 12.88 18.57
CA LYS A 118 12.01 12.30 18.52
C LYS A 118 12.96 12.75 19.63
N THR A 119 12.65 13.82 20.35
CA THR A 119 13.51 14.32 21.43
C THR A 119 13.65 13.33 22.61
N GLY A 120 12.73 12.36 22.70
CA GLY A 120 12.75 11.27 23.68
C GLY A 120 13.52 10.02 23.29
N ASP A 121 13.97 9.91 22.03
CA ASP A 121 14.62 8.72 21.47
C ASP A 121 16.12 8.69 21.72
N ALA A 122 16.49 8.77 22.98
CA ALA A 122 17.88 8.67 23.36
C ALA A 122 18.40 7.23 23.20
N THR A 123 19.66 7.09 22.73
CA THR A 123 20.37 5.81 22.74
C THR A 123 20.42 5.22 24.14
N CYS A 124 20.18 3.94 24.29
CA CYS A 124 20.27 3.29 25.58
C CYS A 124 21.49 2.37 25.70
N GLY A 125 22.00 2.23 26.92
CA GLY A 125 23.24 1.51 27.19
C GLY A 125 23.21 0.02 26.81
N SER A 126 22.06 -0.62 26.80
CA SER A 126 21.90 -2.02 26.38
C SER A 126 22.01 -2.24 24.87
N CYS A 127 21.82 -1.18 24.10
CA CYS A 127 21.88 -1.20 22.63
C CYS A 127 23.17 -0.60 22.06
N GLY A 128 24.10 -0.17 22.94
CA GLY A 128 25.31 0.52 22.52
C GLY A 128 25.00 1.85 21.84
N SER A 129 25.53 2.08 20.63
CA SER A 129 25.29 3.29 19.84
C SER A 129 24.13 3.15 18.84
N ARG A 130 23.39 2.02 18.85
CA ARG A 130 22.30 1.80 17.91
C ARG A 130 21.12 2.73 18.21
N PRO A 131 20.48 3.32 17.19
CA PRO A 131 19.31 4.15 17.39
C PRO A 131 18.12 3.30 17.86
N LEU A 132 17.20 3.93 18.56
CA LEU A 132 15.89 3.38 18.82
C LEU A 132 15.02 3.55 17.59
N GLY A 133 14.09 2.66 17.33
CA GLY A 133 13.21 2.73 16.17
C GLY A 133 11.76 2.52 16.54
N GLN A 134 10.89 3.12 15.75
CA GLN A 134 9.45 2.95 15.80
C GLN A 134 8.99 2.26 14.51
N ALA A 135 8.18 1.20 14.66
CA ALA A 135 7.80 0.32 13.55
C ALA A 135 6.36 -0.19 13.72
N GLU A 136 5.87 -0.93 12.73
CA GLU A 136 4.56 -1.58 12.79
C GLU A 136 3.42 -0.61 13.10
N THR A 137 3.24 0.34 12.20
CA THR A 137 2.30 1.44 12.38
C THR A 137 0.86 1.02 12.08
N THR A 138 -0.09 1.58 12.83
CA THR A 138 -1.53 1.50 12.51
C THR A 138 -2.21 2.83 12.73
N ILE A 139 -3.36 3.06 12.10
CA ILE A 139 -4.07 4.33 12.14
C ILE A 139 -5.58 4.13 12.03
N ALA A 140 -6.35 4.94 12.78
CA ALA A 140 -7.80 5.03 12.69
C ALA A 140 -8.25 6.49 12.57
N ALA A 141 -9.34 6.74 11.82
CA ALA A 141 -9.85 8.07 11.51
C ALA A 141 -11.35 8.22 11.75
N TYR A 142 -11.77 9.36 12.35
CA TYR A 142 -13.17 9.75 12.51
C TYR A 142 -13.32 11.28 12.45
N GLY A 143 -13.93 11.78 11.39
CA GLY A 143 -13.96 13.21 11.11
C GLY A 143 -12.54 13.76 10.93
N SER A 144 -12.19 14.80 11.68
CA SER A 144 -10.82 15.35 11.71
C SER A 144 -9.91 14.72 12.77
N PHE A 145 -10.40 13.74 13.50
CA PHE A 145 -9.64 13.06 14.56
C PHE A 145 -8.98 11.83 14.01
N LEU A 146 -7.66 11.72 14.22
CA LEU A 146 -6.85 10.56 13.88
C LEU A 146 -6.16 10.04 15.14
N LEU A 147 -6.05 8.73 15.25
CA LEU A 147 -5.30 8.05 16.29
C LEU A 147 -4.41 7.02 15.64
N ALA A 148 -3.11 7.08 15.88
CA ALA A 148 -2.11 6.18 15.34
C ALA A 148 -1.25 5.57 16.45
N GLY A 149 -0.63 4.43 16.19
CA GLY A 149 0.31 3.79 17.09
C GLY A 149 1.41 3.08 16.35
N TRP A 150 2.45 2.75 17.10
CA TRP A 150 3.67 2.12 16.64
C TRP A 150 4.35 1.29 17.72
N ASN A 151 5.17 0.34 17.34
CA ASN A 151 6.13 -0.24 18.26
C ASN A 151 7.19 0.79 18.63
N ASP A 152 7.48 0.92 19.91
CA ASP A 152 8.53 1.81 20.40
C ASP A 152 9.63 1.00 21.10
N THR A 153 10.78 0.85 20.45
CA THR A 153 11.89 0.04 20.96
C THR A 153 12.56 0.63 22.21
N LYS A 154 12.24 1.87 22.59
CA LYS A 154 12.64 2.48 23.86
C LYS A 154 12.23 1.60 25.06
N GLY A 155 11.11 0.92 24.97
CA GLY A 155 10.62 0.03 26.02
C GLY A 155 11.56 -1.15 26.29
N PHE A 156 12.29 -1.67 25.30
CA PHE A 156 13.29 -2.71 25.51
C PHE A 156 14.48 -2.22 26.34
N CYS A 157 14.80 -0.93 26.24
CA CYS A 157 15.87 -0.29 26.97
C CYS A 157 15.52 0.06 28.41
N THR A 158 14.34 0.63 28.59
CA THR A 158 13.90 1.18 29.88
C THR A 158 13.20 0.13 30.74
N GLY A 159 12.85 -1.02 30.16
CA GLY A 159 11.94 -1.99 30.78
C GLY A 159 10.51 -1.47 30.85
N GLY A 160 10.19 -0.44 30.05
CA GLY A 160 8.87 0.17 29.92
C GLY A 160 7.99 -0.51 28.86
N PRO A 161 6.88 0.15 28.46
CA PRO A 161 6.08 -0.26 27.32
C PRO A 161 6.90 -0.24 26.02
N VAL A 162 6.53 -1.13 25.09
CA VAL A 162 7.14 -1.23 23.74
C VAL A 162 6.15 -0.71 22.70
N GLN A 163 5.19 0.09 23.11
CA GLN A 163 4.17 0.65 22.23
C GLN A 163 4.03 2.15 22.51
N GLY A 164 4.05 2.96 21.45
CA GLY A 164 3.72 4.37 21.47
C GLY A 164 2.38 4.63 20.77
N TYR A 165 1.82 5.80 20.99
CA TYR A 165 0.66 6.28 20.24
C TYR A 165 0.66 7.80 20.14
N GLY A 166 -0.02 8.31 19.12
CA GLY A 166 -0.18 9.74 18.88
C GLY A 166 -1.52 10.07 18.23
N TRP A 167 -1.89 11.33 18.25
CA TRP A 167 -3.16 11.76 17.63
C TRP A 167 -3.07 13.09 16.91
N SER A 168 -4.00 13.27 15.97
CA SER A 168 -4.29 14.54 15.30
C SER A 168 -5.75 14.93 15.52
N THR A 169 -6.02 16.24 15.55
CA THR A 169 -7.38 16.80 15.63
C THR A 169 -7.75 17.69 14.43
N ASP A 170 -6.84 17.82 13.49
CA ASP A 170 -6.95 18.70 12.32
C ASP A 170 -6.85 17.94 10.98
N GLY A 171 -7.16 16.63 11.00
CA GLY A 171 -7.15 15.79 9.81
C GLY A 171 -5.74 15.39 9.35
N GLY A 172 -4.81 15.24 10.28
CA GLY A 172 -3.45 14.78 10.02
C GLY A 172 -2.42 15.90 9.76
N ALA A 173 -2.84 17.17 9.81
CA ALA A 173 -1.93 18.29 9.54
C ALA A 173 -0.91 18.52 10.67
N THR A 174 -1.31 18.27 11.92
CA THR A 174 -0.42 18.30 13.08
C THR A 174 -0.69 17.12 14.01
N TRP A 175 0.35 16.65 14.69
CA TRP A 175 0.29 15.50 15.56
C TRP A 175 0.78 15.81 16.97
N VAL A 176 0.21 15.11 17.94
CA VAL A 176 0.61 15.13 19.34
C VAL A 176 1.07 13.72 19.70
N ASP A 177 2.30 13.60 20.14
CA ASP A 177 2.82 12.35 20.72
C ASP A 177 2.16 12.11 22.09
N GLY A 178 1.47 10.98 22.24
CA GLY A 178 0.79 10.57 23.47
C GLY A 178 1.68 9.82 24.45
N GLY A 179 2.88 9.46 24.02
CA GLY A 179 3.80 8.62 24.78
C GLY A 179 3.30 7.18 24.95
N ASP A 180 3.50 6.63 26.13
CA ASP A 180 3.14 5.25 26.46
C ASP A 180 1.62 5.10 26.68
N PRO A 181 0.96 4.08 26.10
CA PRO A 181 -0.44 3.83 26.36
C PRO A 181 -0.66 3.38 27.83
N PRO A 182 -1.74 3.87 28.50
CA PRO A 182 -1.98 3.57 29.90
C PRO A 182 -2.32 2.11 30.13
N SER A 183 -1.63 1.47 31.09
CA SER A 183 -1.82 0.07 31.43
C SER A 183 -3.17 -0.21 32.15
N PRO A 184 -3.89 -1.31 31.83
CA PRO A 184 -5.10 -1.71 32.54
C PRO A 184 -4.86 -2.23 33.97
N ILE A 185 -3.63 -2.61 34.30
CA ILE A 185 -3.26 -3.07 35.64
C ILE A 185 -1.93 -2.46 36.10
N PRO A 186 -1.75 -2.23 37.42
CA PRO A 186 -0.50 -1.75 37.97
C PRO A 186 0.68 -2.67 37.63
N GLY A 187 1.75 -2.12 37.08
CA GLY A 187 2.96 -2.85 36.71
C GLY A 187 2.88 -3.65 35.42
N GLY A 188 1.71 -3.73 34.79
CA GLY A 188 1.60 -4.29 33.44
C GLY A 188 2.01 -3.28 32.38
N ARG A 189 2.30 -3.76 31.18
CA ARG A 189 2.76 -2.91 30.07
C ARG A 189 2.41 -3.46 28.70
N PHE A 190 2.17 -2.58 27.76
CA PHE A 190 2.05 -2.93 26.34
C PHE A 190 3.40 -3.40 25.80
N ARG A 191 3.37 -4.43 24.96
CA ARG A 191 4.57 -5.11 24.44
C ARG A 191 4.73 -4.98 22.93
N GLY A 192 3.94 -4.14 22.31
CA GLY A 192 3.97 -3.89 20.88
C GLY A 192 2.73 -4.34 20.14
N ASP A 193 2.85 -4.43 18.85
CA ASP A 193 1.85 -4.79 17.85
C ASP A 193 0.55 -3.96 17.96
N PRO A 194 0.64 -2.61 17.94
CA PRO A 194 -0.52 -1.76 18.14
C PRO A 194 -1.52 -1.90 17.00
N VAL A 195 -2.79 -1.99 17.34
CA VAL A 195 -3.89 -1.93 16.37
C VAL A 195 -4.92 -0.90 16.80
N HIS A 196 -5.29 -0.04 15.87
CA HIS A 196 -6.25 1.05 16.08
C HIS A 196 -7.52 0.84 15.26
N ALA A 197 -8.67 1.02 15.89
CA ALA A 197 -9.95 0.97 15.21
C ALA A 197 -10.90 2.02 15.78
N VAL A 198 -11.97 2.36 15.03
CA VAL A 198 -12.94 3.34 15.45
C VAL A 198 -14.36 2.87 15.17
N ASN A 199 -15.27 3.12 16.10
CA ASN A 199 -16.69 3.01 15.84
C ASN A 199 -17.17 4.28 15.11
N ARG A 200 -17.39 4.16 13.82
CA ARG A 200 -17.78 5.30 12.95
C ARG A 200 -19.15 5.88 13.24
N LYS A 201 -19.97 5.22 14.08
CA LYS A 201 -21.26 5.72 14.51
C LYS A 201 -21.16 6.57 15.77
N THR A 202 -20.27 6.21 16.69
CA THR A 202 -20.15 6.86 18.00
C THR A 202 -18.93 7.77 18.11
N GLY A 203 -17.90 7.60 17.26
CA GLY A 203 -16.62 8.27 17.39
C GLY A 203 -15.74 7.72 18.52
N SER A 204 -16.08 6.55 19.07
CA SER A 204 -15.23 5.86 20.06
C SER A 204 -14.07 5.19 19.35
N PHE A 205 -12.85 5.47 19.79
CA PHE A 205 -11.62 4.85 19.33
C PHE A 205 -11.21 3.71 20.24
N TYR A 206 -10.52 2.73 19.67
CA TYR A 206 -10.02 1.57 20.38
C TYR A 206 -8.55 1.34 20.00
N VAL A 207 -7.74 1.00 20.98
CA VAL A 207 -6.33 0.62 20.85
C VAL A 207 -6.16 -0.77 21.44
N CYS A 208 -5.74 -1.73 20.65
CA CYS A 208 -5.38 -3.07 21.09
C CYS A 208 -3.88 -3.26 20.96
N GLY A 209 -3.28 -4.08 21.81
CA GLY A 209 -1.86 -4.38 21.75
C GLY A 209 -1.51 -5.62 22.58
N LEU A 210 -0.38 -6.22 22.29
CA LEU A 210 0.22 -7.25 23.13
C LEU A 210 0.46 -6.71 24.52
N TYR A 211 0.32 -7.56 25.54
CA TYR A 211 0.31 -7.11 26.92
C TYR A 211 1.03 -8.07 27.86
N GLU A 212 1.95 -7.52 28.63
CA GLU A 212 2.62 -8.24 29.72
C GLU A 212 1.88 -8.04 31.05
N ASP A 213 1.48 -9.15 31.67
CA ASP A 213 0.82 -9.18 32.98
C ASP A 213 1.78 -9.74 34.03
N PRO A 214 2.41 -8.89 34.86
CA PRO A 214 3.34 -9.34 35.88
C PRO A 214 2.67 -10.12 37.03
N SER A 215 1.34 -10.04 37.19
CA SER A 215 0.63 -10.70 38.25
C SER A 215 0.52 -12.23 38.08
N ASN A 216 0.62 -12.71 36.85
CA ASN A 216 0.55 -14.14 36.52
C ASN A 216 1.82 -14.64 35.78
N GLY A 217 2.84 -13.80 35.63
CA GLY A 217 4.08 -14.13 34.92
C GLY A 217 3.91 -14.35 33.42
N ALA A 218 2.75 -13.99 32.86
CA ALA A 218 2.49 -14.13 31.44
C ALA A 218 3.17 -12.99 30.65
N ASN A 219 3.95 -13.37 29.65
CA ASN A 219 4.66 -12.43 28.80
C ASN A 219 3.81 -11.93 27.63
N SER A 220 2.68 -12.57 27.35
CA SER A 220 1.77 -12.13 26.32
C SER A 220 0.32 -12.41 26.69
N GLY A 221 -0.45 -11.38 26.69
CA GLY A 221 -1.90 -11.32 26.71
C GLY A 221 -2.28 -10.19 25.78
N LEU A 222 -3.55 -9.79 25.78
CA LEU A 222 -4.04 -8.66 25.02
C LEU A 222 -4.63 -7.60 25.94
N ALA A 223 -4.32 -6.34 25.69
CA ALA A 223 -4.96 -5.19 26.34
C ALA A 223 -5.74 -4.36 25.31
N LEU A 224 -6.81 -3.73 25.77
CA LEU A 224 -7.65 -2.86 24.95
C LEU A 224 -7.94 -1.56 25.71
N ILE A 225 -7.67 -0.44 25.06
CA ILE A 225 -8.09 0.89 25.48
C ILE A 225 -9.29 1.29 24.62
N ARG A 226 -10.32 1.86 25.27
CA ARG A 226 -11.38 2.60 24.60
C ARG A 226 -11.31 4.04 25.02
N GLY A 227 -11.47 4.98 24.07
CA GLY A 227 -11.47 6.40 24.35
C GLY A 227 -12.19 7.23 23.30
N HIS A 228 -12.22 8.52 23.51
CA HIS A 228 -12.82 9.50 22.62
C HIS A 228 -12.04 10.81 22.64
N PHE A 229 -12.31 11.69 21.69
CA PHE A 229 -11.73 13.02 21.67
C PHE A 229 -12.61 14.04 22.41
N ALA A 230 -12.02 14.78 23.35
CA ALA A 230 -12.65 15.86 24.06
C ALA A 230 -11.67 17.04 24.24
N GLY A 231 -12.08 18.24 23.87
CA GLY A 231 -11.25 19.42 24.03
C GLY A 231 -9.90 19.42 23.31
N GLY A 232 -9.80 18.66 22.21
CA GLY A 232 -8.57 18.54 21.43
C GLY A 232 -7.59 17.49 21.97
N THR A 233 -8.01 16.65 22.90
CA THR A 233 -7.18 15.62 23.52
C THR A 233 -7.87 14.27 23.43
N PHE A 234 -7.11 13.20 23.28
CA PHE A 234 -7.62 11.84 23.41
C PHE A 234 -7.82 11.48 24.88
N VAL A 235 -9.04 11.09 25.25
CA VAL A 235 -9.45 10.77 26.62
C VAL A 235 -9.77 9.27 26.71
N VAL A 236 -9.14 8.57 27.63
CA VAL A 236 -9.36 7.15 27.88
C VAL A 236 -10.61 6.97 28.74
N ASP A 237 -11.59 6.22 28.23
CA ASP A 237 -12.84 5.88 28.92
C ASP A 237 -12.77 4.56 29.68
N ALA A 238 -12.09 3.59 29.13
CA ALA A 238 -11.93 2.25 29.68
C ALA A 238 -10.63 1.61 29.23
N ASN A 239 -10.13 0.72 30.07
CA ASN A 239 -8.93 -0.05 29.82
C ASN A 239 -9.18 -1.48 30.31
N THR A 240 -9.14 -2.47 29.42
CA THR A 240 -9.54 -3.86 29.71
C THR A 240 -8.53 -4.86 29.15
N ARG A 241 -8.70 -6.13 29.51
CA ARG A 241 -7.88 -7.24 29.03
C ARG A 241 -8.76 -8.22 28.25
N PRO A 242 -8.83 -8.14 26.93
CA PRO A 242 -9.59 -9.07 26.08
C PRO A 242 -9.20 -10.53 26.29
N ARG A 243 -7.90 -10.79 26.42
CA ARG A 243 -7.34 -12.12 26.63
C ARG A 243 -6.23 -12.04 27.66
N ALA A 244 -6.40 -12.77 28.76
CA ALA A 244 -5.32 -12.95 29.71
C ALA A 244 -4.26 -13.86 29.10
N GLY A 245 -3.00 -13.54 29.32
CA GLY A 245 -1.89 -14.38 28.95
C GLY A 245 -1.85 -15.67 29.78
N GLY A 246 -1.05 -16.63 29.34
CA GLY A 246 -0.85 -17.94 29.98
C GLY A 246 0.51 -18.51 29.62
N SER A 247 0.57 -19.84 29.45
CA SER A 247 1.79 -20.51 28.92
C SER A 247 1.99 -20.33 27.43
N ASP A 248 0.95 -19.90 26.73
CA ASP A 248 0.97 -19.67 25.29
C ASP A 248 1.55 -18.29 24.98
N PHE A 249 2.07 -18.11 23.78
CA PHE A 249 2.51 -16.83 23.27
C PHE A 249 1.49 -16.31 22.26
N LEU A 250 0.94 -15.12 22.51
CA LEU A 250 0.03 -14.42 21.58
C LEU A 250 0.82 -13.42 20.76
N ASP A 251 0.44 -13.28 19.49
CA ASP A 251 1.17 -12.45 18.53
C ASP A 251 0.26 -11.96 17.40
N LYS A 252 0.60 -10.83 16.78
CA LYS A 252 -0.07 -10.28 15.59
C LYS A 252 -1.59 -10.21 15.76
N GLU A 253 -2.05 -9.65 16.90
CA GLU A 253 -3.45 -9.38 17.09
C GLU A 253 -3.96 -8.31 16.14
N TRP A 254 -5.24 -8.41 15.79
CA TRP A 254 -5.93 -7.40 14.99
C TRP A 254 -7.34 -7.17 15.48
N LEU A 255 -7.80 -5.90 15.40
CA LEU A 255 -9.07 -5.45 15.92
C LEU A 255 -9.97 -4.90 14.82
N ALA A 256 -11.23 -5.32 14.79
CA ALA A 256 -12.28 -4.68 14.02
C ALA A 256 -13.45 -4.26 14.89
N VAL A 257 -14.14 -3.21 14.47
CA VAL A 257 -15.31 -2.65 15.16
C VAL A 257 -16.51 -2.67 14.22
N ASP A 258 -17.57 -3.32 14.62
CA ASP A 258 -18.86 -3.22 13.94
C ASP A 258 -19.54 -1.90 14.36
N SER A 259 -19.53 -0.93 13.48
CA SER A 259 -20.18 0.37 13.73
C SER A 259 -21.71 0.29 13.79
N LEU A 260 -22.34 -0.80 13.33
CA LEU A 260 -23.79 -0.98 13.42
C LEU A 260 -24.20 -1.48 14.81
N SER A 261 -23.62 -2.58 15.26
CA SER A 261 -23.95 -3.23 16.54
C SER A 261 -23.14 -2.67 17.70
N GLY A 262 -21.93 -2.14 17.47
CA GLY A 262 -20.96 -1.79 18.50
C GLY A 262 -20.11 -2.97 18.97
N ASN A 263 -20.22 -4.13 18.33
CA ASN A 263 -19.43 -5.29 18.64
C ASN A 263 -17.95 -5.07 18.30
N LEU A 264 -17.08 -5.69 19.07
CA LEU A 264 -15.64 -5.71 18.83
C LEU A 264 -15.20 -7.13 18.52
N TYR A 265 -14.29 -7.27 17.60
CA TYR A 265 -13.73 -8.54 17.15
C TYR A 265 -12.22 -8.44 17.18
N VAL A 266 -11.58 -9.38 17.90
CA VAL A 266 -10.13 -9.49 17.95
C VAL A 266 -9.72 -10.88 17.48
N THR A 267 -8.74 -10.91 16.58
CA THR A 267 -8.06 -12.13 16.15
C THR A 267 -6.60 -12.04 16.52
N TYR A 268 -5.95 -13.16 16.67
CA TYR A 268 -4.53 -13.23 16.96
C TYR A 268 -3.97 -14.61 16.63
N SER A 269 -2.66 -14.69 16.46
CA SER A 269 -1.93 -15.94 16.39
C SER A 269 -1.64 -16.40 17.81
N ASN A 270 -2.17 -17.56 18.19
CA ASN A 270 -1.83 -18.20 19.45
C ASN A 270 -0.78 -19.28 19.24
N PHE A 271 0.42 -19.09 19.78
CA PHE A 271 1.49 -20.08 19.77
C PHE A 271 1.36 -20.99 20.99
N VAL A 272 0.62 -22.08 20.81
CA VAL A 272 0.32 -23.04 21.85
C VAL A 272 1.58 -23.68 22.39
N GLY A 273 1.80 -23.58 23.72
CA GLY A 273 3.03 -24.00 24.35
C GLY A 273 4.28 -23.25 23.89
N GLY A 274 4.10 -22.12 23.20
CA GLY A 274 5.16 -21.28 22.65
C GLY A 274 5.75 -21.77 21.32
N TRP A 275 5.11 -22.74 20.61
CA TRP A 275 5.71 -23.36 19.42
C TRP A 275 4.80 -23.45 18.19
N TYR A 276 3.51 -23.77 18.36
CA TYR A 276 2.62 -24.11 17.26
C TYR A 276 1.52 -23.07 17.14
N SER A 277 1.51 -22.31 16.05
CA SER A 277 0.52 -21.27 15.83
C SER A 277 -0.84 -21.83 15.42
N GLN A 278 -1.88 -21.17 15.89
CA GLN A 278 -3.25 -21.27 15.40
C GLN A 278 -3.91 -19.90 15.43
N ILE A 279 -4.86 -19.66 14.53
CA ILE A 279 -5.63 -18.42 14.52
C ILE A 279 -6.79 -18.57 15.50
N GLU A 280 -6.84 -17.68 16.48
CA GLU A 280 -7.93 -17.55 17.42
C GLU A 280 -8.72 -16.25 17.23
N PHE A 281 -9.98 -16.31 17.57
CA PHE A 281 -10.95 -15.22 17.47
C PHE A 281 -11.70 -15.08 18.79
N ILE A 282 -11.87 -13.85 19.26
CA ILE A 282 -12.73 -13.48 20.38
C ILE A 282 -13.60 -12.28 20.00
N ARG A 283 -14.77 -12.17 20.61
CA ARG A 283 -15.68 -11.05 20.40
C ARG A 283 -16.21 -10.47 21.71
N SER A 284 -16.51 -9.19 21.66
CA SER A 284 -17.25 -8.48 22.71
C SER A 284 -18.54 -7.91 22.13
N THR A 285 -19.64 -8.04 22.84
CA THR A 285 -20.95 -7.47 22.49
C THR A 285 -21.39 -6.35 23.45
N ASP A 286 -20.53 -5.97 24.39
CA ASP A 286 -20.75 -4.97 25.41
C ASP A 286 -19.66 -3.87 25.42
N ASN A 287 -19.15 -3.55 24.22
CA ASN A 287 -18.21 -2.47 24.02
C ASN A 287 -16.85 -2.69 24.70
N GLY A 288 -16.39 -3.94 24.77
CA GLY A 288 -15.09 -4.34 25.32
C GLY A 288 -15.09 -4.64 26.83
N ALA A 289 -16.25 -4.62 27.50
CA ALA A 289 -16.32 -4.90 28.92
C ALA A 289 -16.18 -6.40 29.22
N SER A 290 -16.70 -7.28 28.38
CA SER A 290 -16.50 -8.73 28.47
C SER A 290 -16.26 -9.35 27.09
N TRP A 291 -15.64 -10.53 27.08
CA TRP A 291 -15.20 -11.22 25.88
C TRP A 291 -15.62 -12.68 25.85
N SER A 292 -15.89 -13.20 24.66
CA SER A 292 -16.17 -14.63 24.46
C SER A 292 -14.95 -15.50 24.78
N ALA A 293 -15.19 -16.81 24.97
CA ALA A 293 -14.11 -17.77 24.89
C ALA A 293 -13.47 -17.75 23.48
N PRO A 294 -12.17 -18.03 23.36
CA PRO A 294 -11.51 -18.12 22.05
C PRO A 294 -12.13 -19.21 21.17
N GLN A 295 -12.28 -18.91 19.87
CA GLN A 295 -12.64 -19.83 18.81
C GLN A 295 -11.42 -20.04 17.92
N VAL A 296 -10.98 -21.26 17.69
CA VAL A 296 -9.92 -21.58 16.71
C VAL A 296 -10.52 -21.54 15.31
N LEU A 297 -9.98 -20.69 14.47
CA LEU A 297 -10.43 -20.51 13.08
C LEU A 297 -9.61 -21.29 12.06
N SER A 298 -8.29 -21.39 12.24
CA SER A 298 -7.42 -22.14 11.32
C SER A 298 -7.72 -23.63 11.34
N ALA A 299 -7.60 -24.28 10.19
CA ALA A 299 -7.79 -25.72 10.08
C ALA A 299 -6.75 -26.50 10.90
N PRO A 300 -7.07 -27.66 11.49
CA PRO A 300 -6.09 -28.48 12.20
C PRO A 300 -4.90 -28.94 11.33
N ALA A 301 -5.08 -28.99 10.00
CA ALA A 301 -4.01 -29.32 9.08
C ALA A 301 -2.94 -28.22 8.94
N SER A 302 -3.32 -26.96 9.25
CA SER A 302 -2.42 -25.79 9.22
C SER A 302 -1.84 -25.45 10.60
N TYR A 303 -2.02 -26.33 11.60
CA TYR A 303 -1.52 -26.12 12.95
C TYR A 303 0.00 -25.97 12.97
N GLY A 304 0.46 -24.85 13.49
CA GLY A 304 1.87 -24.46 13.50
C GLY A 304 2.32 -23.62 12.29
N ASN A 305 1.42 -23.41 11.31
CA ASN A 305 1.78 -22.76 10.05
C ASN A 305 0.90 -21.54 9.70
N VAL A 306 0.33 -20.85 10.67
CA VAL A 306 -0.58 -19.74 10.41
C VAL A 306 -0.21 -18.50 11.22
N GLN A 307 -0.39 -17.30 10.65
CA GLN A 307 -0.15 -16.03 11.33
C GLN A 307 -0.87 -14.84 10.66
N GLY A 308 -0.84 -13.67 11.31
CA GLY A 308 -1.21 -12.38 10.74
C GLY A 308 -2.69 -12.26 10.37
N SER A 309 -3.56 -12.68 11.28
CA SER A 309 -5.01 -12.67 11.03
C SER A 309 -5.60 -11.27 11.13
N ARG A 310 -6.56 -10.96 10.21
CA ARG A 310 -7.28 -9.69 10.17
C ARG A 310 -8.79 -9.91 10.17
N PRO A 311 -9.52 -9.45 11.19
CA PRO A 311 -10.97 -9.42 11.17
C PRO A 311 -11.48 -8.22 10.38
N LEU A 312 -12.54 -8.40 9.61
CA LEU A 312 -13.21 -7.38 8.82
C LEU A 312 -14.71 -7.43 9.10
N VAL A 313 -15.37 -6.29 9.02
CA VAL A 313 -16.82 -6.22 9.23
C VAL A 313 -17.49 -5.71 7.95
N GLY A 314 -18.37 -6.52 7.40
CA GLY A 314 -19.19 -6.16 6.25
C GLY A 314 -20.32 -5.19 6.61
N PRO A 315 -20.93 -4.57 5.60
CA PRO A 315 -21.93 -3.52 5.81
C PRO A 315 -23.24 -3.97 6.44
N ASN A 316 -23.52 -5.28 6.59
CA ASN A 316 -24.70 -5.79 7.26
C ASN A 316 -24.35 -6.57 8.55
N GLY A 317 -23.08 -6.52 9.00
CA GLY A 317 -22.59 -7.19 10.19
C GLY A 317 -21.98 -8.57 9.93
N GLU A 318 -21.75 -8.94 8.67
CA GLU A 318 -20.93 -10.11 8.33
C GLU A 318 -19.52 -9.88 8.90
N VAL A 319 -18.94 -10.94 9.44
CA VAL A 319 -17.54 -10.91 9.93
C VAL A 319 -16.71 -11.84 9.08
N TYR A 320 -15.63 -11.30 8.54
CA TYR A 320 -14.63 -12.07 7.81
C TYR A 320 -13.33 -12.06 8.61
N VAL A 321 -12.62 -13.16 8.58
CA VAL A 321 -11.26 -13.22 9.11
C VAL A 321 -10.37 -13.79 8.03
N VAL A 322 -9.35 -13.03 7.63
CA VAL A 322 -8.33 -13.45 6.67
C VAL A 322 -7.03 -13.72 7.41
N TRP A 323 -6.20 -14.63 6.93
CA TRP A 323 -4.89 -14.91 7.52
C TRP A 323 -3.97 -15.60 6.54
N TYR A 324 -2.69 -15.51 6.82
CA TYR A 324 -1.60 -16.17 6.12
C TYR A 324 -1.41 -17.61 6.63
N ASP A 325 -1.33 -18.57 5.72
CA ASP A 325 -1.13 -19.99 5.97
C ASP A 325 0.10 -20.47 5.20
N TYR A 326 1.18 -20.75 5.91
CA TYR A 326 2.39 -21.29 5.32
C TYR A 326 2.09 -22.63 4.67
N GLY A 327 2.39 -22.75 3.42
CA GLY A 327 2.23 -23.96 2.67
C GLY A 327 3.51 -24.37 1.98
N TYR A 328 3.59 -25.65 1.66
CA TYR A 328 4.60 -26.14 0.77
C TYR A 328 3.93 -26.98 -0.34
N PRO A 329 4.25 -26.76 -1.63
CA PRO A 329 5.19 -25.75 -2.20
C PRO A 329 4.63 -24.32 -2.30
N LEU A 330 3.39 -24.10 -1.89
CA LEU A 330 2.72 -22.82 -1.96
C LEU A 330 2.16 -22.43 -0.59
N SER A 331 2.36 -21.18 -0.21
CA SER A 331 1.63 -20.54 0.86
C SER A 331 0.25 -20.08 0.39
N HIS A 332 -0.64 -19.76 1.30
CA HIS A 332 -2.02 -19.37 0.97
C HIS A 332 -2.47 -18.20 1.83
N GLU A 333 -3.28 -17.34 1.23
CA GLU A 333 -4.17 -16.50 2.00
C GLU A 333 -5.50 -17.23 2.21
N ARG A 334 -5.97 -17.26 3.46
CA ARG A 334 -7.17 -17.97 3.89
C ARG A 334 -8.23 -17.02 4.40
N VAL A 335 -9.48 -17.43 4.36
CA VAL A 335 -10.58 -16.66 4.92
C VAL A 335 -11.66 -17.57 5.53
N ARG A 336 -12.33 -17.09 6.59
CA ARG A 336 -13.61 -17.59 7.07
C ARG A 336 -14.60 -16.45 7.18
N ARG A 337 -15.87 -16.77 6.95
CA ARG A 337 -17.01 -15.87 7.05
C ARG A 337 -17.94 -16.28 8.18
N SER A 338 -18.49 -15.30 8.88
CA SER A 338 -19.58 -15.42 9.84
C SER A 338 -20.75 -14.53 9.41
N ASP A 339 -21.96 -15.06 9.42
CA ASP A 339 -23.20 -14.33 9.15
C ASP A 339 -24.02 -14.04 10.42
N ASP A 340 -23.46 -14.36 11.60
CA ASP A 340 -24.11 -14.24 12.91
C ASP A 340 -23.29 -13.38 13.90
N PHE A 341 -22.66 -12.33 13.40
CA PHE A 341 -21.85 -11.39 14.18
C PHE A 341 -20.69 -12.09 14.93
N GLY A 342 -20.01 -13.03 14.29
CA GLY A 342 -18.90 -13.77 14.87
C GLY A 342 -19.29 -14.83 15.92
N ALA A 343 -20.57 -15.24 16.01
CA ALA A 343 -20.96 -16.32 16.91
C ALA A 343 -20.50 -17.68 16.40
N SER A 344 -20.54 -17.88 15.09
CA SER A 344 -20.01 -19.07 14.42
C SER A 344 -19.39 -18.68 13.05
N PHE A 345 -18.52 -19.52 12.53
CA PHE A 345 -17.87 -19.32 11.25
C PHE A 345 -18.11 -20.49 10.31
N GLY A 346 -18.29 -20.19 9.03
CA GLY A 346 -18.33 -21.16 7.94
C GLY A 346 -17.00 -21.90 7.76
N SER A 347 -16.92 -22.73 6.73
CA SER A 347 -15.71 -23.46 6.37
C SER A 347 -14.61 -22.48 5.92
N GLU A 348 -13.35 -22.87 6.16
CA GLU A 348 -12.19 -22.18 5.64
C GLU A 348 -12.19 -22.21 4.10
N GLN A 349 -11.88 -21.06 3.49
CA GLN A 349 -11.77 -20.89 2.06
C GLN A 349 -10.35 -20.39 1.73
N THR A 350 -9.88 -20.71 0.53
CA THR A 350 -8.62 -20.21 -0.01
C THR A 350 -8.89 -18.98 -0.86
N ILE A 351 -8.22 -17.89 -0.54
CA ILE A 351 -8.24 -16.66 -1.34
C ILE A 351 -7.33 -16.85 -2.56
N CYS A 352 -6.07 -17.19 -2.30
CA CYS A 352 -5.06 -17.46 -3.33
C CYS A 352 -4.02 -18.45 -2.81
N ALA A 353 -3.26 -19.00 -3.74
CA ALA A 353 -2.04 -19.73 -3.48
C ALA A 353 -0.89 -18.99 -4.17
N PHE A 354 0.23 -18.85 -3.49
CA PHE A 354 1.36 -18.06 -3.98
C PHE A 354 2.70 -18.60 -3.47
N TYR A 355 3.78 -18.20 -4.13
CA TYR A 355 5.12 -18.45 -3.65
C TYR A 355 5.59 -17.24 -2.83
N GLU A 356 6.19 -17.50 -1.71
CA GLU A 356 6.77 -16.47 -0.87
C GLU A 356 8.29 -16.52 -0.87
N ASN A 357 8.92 -15.38 -0.66
CA ASN A 357 10.33 -15.29 -0.36
C ASN A 357 10.52 -15.32 1.16
N SER A 358 10.62 -16.51 1.74
CA SER A 358 10.78 -16.67 3.18
C SER A 358 12.21 -16.50 3.67
N TYR A 359 13.19 -16.30 2.78
CA TYR A 359 14.61 -16.27 3.13
C TYR A 359 15.33 -14.95 2.89
N SER A 360 14.81 -14.08 2.07
CA SER A 360 15.35 -12.76 1.84
C SER A 360 14.24 -11.73 1.99
N GLY A 361 14.42 -10.81 2.91
CA GLY A 361 13.64 -9.58 2.95
C GLY A 361 14.05 -8.64 1.84
N ALA A 362 13.38 -7.50 1.75
CA ALA A 362 13.84 -6.39 0.93
C ALA A 362 15.30 -6.04 1.26
N PRO A 363 16.04 -5.45 0.32
CA PRO A 363 17.40 -5.01 0.55
C PRO A 363 17.53 -4.19 1.82
N GLY A 364 18.51 -4.52 2.67
CA GLY A 364 18.68 -3.86 3.95
C GLY A 364 17.73 -4.31 5.06
N TYR A 365 16.70 -5.07 4.75
CA TYR A 365 15.81 -5.63 5.75
C TYR A 365 16.54 -6.75 6.49
N ARG A 366 16.74 -6.58 7.78
CA ARG A 366 17.64 -7.44 8.56
C ARG A 366 17.02 -8.71 9.11
N ARG A 367 15.73 -8.90 8.97
CA ARG A 367 15.09 -10.16 9.33
C ARG A 367 15.50 -11.24 8.35
N GLY A 368 15.80 -12.42 8.85
CA GLY A 368 16.07 -13.59 8.02
C GLY A 368 14.85 -14.13 7.31
N TRP A 369 13.71 -13.50 7.53
CA TRP A 369 12.42 -13.82 6.99
C TRP A 369 11.54 -12.57 7.03
N ALA A 370 10.91 -12.23 5.92
CA ALA A 370 9.93 -11.16 5.83
C ALA A 370 8.55 -11.80 5.61
N PRO A 371 7.64 -11.70 6.57
CA PRO A 371 6.33 -12.32 6.47
C PRO A 371 5.50 -11.64 5.38
N THR A 372 4.71 -12.44 4.67
CA THR A 372 3.69 -11.97 3.76
C THR A 372 2.36 -11.92 4.51
N LEU A 373 2.18 -10.93 5.36
CA LEU A 373 0.93 -10.77 6.09
C LEU A 373 -0.11 -10.08 5.18
N PRO A 374 -1.38 -10.56 5.16
CA PRO A 374 -2.39 -9.95 4.29
C PRO A 374 -2.78 -8.55 4.74
N GLY A 375 -2.81 -7.59 3.81
CA GLY A 375 -3.58 -6.37 3.95
C GLY A 375 -5.04 -6.66 3.57
N ALA A 376 -6.02 -6.08 4.27
CA ALA A 376 -7.41 -6.39 3.95
C ALA A 376 -8.38 -5.26 4.27
N ALA A 377 -9.40 -5.10 3.41
CA ALA A 377 -10.48 -4.14 3.59
C ALA A 377 -11.82 -4.67 3.07
N VAL A 378 -12.90 -4.05 3.53
CA VAL A 378 -14.24 -4.27 3.00
C VAL A 378 -14.88 -2.94 2.62
N ASP A 379 -15.56 -2.90 1.49
CA ASP A 379 -16.32 -1.72 1.05
C ASP A 379 -17.57 -1.54 1.92
N VAL A 380 -17.54 -0.58 2.82
CA VAL A 380 -18.69 -0.16 3.63
C VAL A 380 -19.34 1.13 3.10
N SER A 381 -18.92 1.62 1.94
CA SER A 381 -19.48 2.79 1.26
C SER A 381 -20.92 2.57 0.81
N THR A 382 -21.49 3.55 0.15
CA THR A 382 -22.77 3.44 -0.54
C THR A 382 -22.61 3.18 -2.05
N GLY A 383 -21.38 2.88 -2.48
CA GLY A 383 -21.04 2.62 -3.86
C GLY A 383 -21.60 1.32 -4.41
N PRO A 384 -21.37 1.05 -5.71
CA PRO A 384 -21.93 -0.13 -6.39
C PRO A 384 -21.32 -1.45 -5.90
N HIS A 385 -20.16 -1.42 -5.29
CA HIS A 385 -19.42 -2.59 -4.80
C HIS A 385 -19.52 -2.76 -3.28
N ARG A 386 -20.51 -2.12 -2.65
CA ARG A 386 -20.76 -2.23 -1.20
C ARG A 386 -20.78 -3.69 -0.74
N GLY A 387 -19.93 -4.05 0.20
CA GLY A 387 -19.77 -5.40 0.75
C GLY A 387 -18.60 -6.17 0.12
N ARG A 388 -17.97 -5.66 -0.94
CA ARG A 388 -16.81 -6.28 -1.58
C ARG A 388 -15.60 -6.27 -0.65
N LEU A 389 -14.93 -7.41 -0.59
CA LEU A 389 -13.68 -7.60 0.14
C LEU A 389 -12.51 -7.40 -0.80
N TYR A 390 -11.43 -6.89 -0.27
CA TYR A 390 -10.12 -6.77 -0.92
C TYR A 390 -9.07 -7.36 -0.01
N VAL A 391 -8.18 -8.17 -0.55
CA VAL A 391 -7.04 -8.74 0.17
C VAL A 391 -5.79 -8.54 -0.67
N THR A 392 -4.75 -7.98 -0.06
CA THR A 392 -3.44 -7.74 -0.68
C THR A 392 -2.37 -8.61 -0.02
N TRP A 393 -1.36 -8.98 -0.79
CA TRP A 393 -0.21 -9.74 -0.32
C TRP A 393 1.02 -9.50 -1.19
N ASP A 394 2.18 -9.88 -0.69
CA ASP A 394 3.40 -9.95 -1.49
C ASP A 394 3.55 -11.35 -2.08
N GLU A 395 4.15 -11.43 -3.25
CA GLU A 395 4.51 -12.69 -3.89
C GLU A 395 5.91 -12.58 -4.49
N ALA A 396 6.72 -13.62 -4.32
CA ALA A 396 8.07 -13.66 -4.84
C ALA A 396 8.36 -14.98 -5.49
N VAL A 397 9.27 -14.98 -6.47
CA VAL A 397 9.83 -16.20 -7.06
C VAL A 397 11.33 -16.02 -7.15
N ASP A 398 12.05 -16.59 -6.22
CA ASP A 398 13.50 -16.62 -6.22
C ASP A 398 14.08 -18.02 -6.42
N PHE A 399 13.24 -19.00 -6.84
CA PHE A 399 13.64 -20.37 -7.07
C PHE A 399 13.20 -20.87 -8.45
N TYR A 400 14.17 -21.14 -9.30
CA TYR A 400 13.98 -21.66 -10.63
C TYR A 400 14.75 -22.94 -10.82
N ASP A 401 14.21 -23.86 -11.62
CA ASP A 401 14.95 -24.99 -12.17
C ASP A 401 15.69 -24.57 -13.44
N ALA A 402 16.55 -23.54 -13.34
CA ALA A 402 17.35 -23.14 -14.48
C ALA A 402 18.37 -24.23 -14.85
N PRO A 403 18.54 -24.51 -16.12
CA PRO A 403 19.53 -25.50 -16.56
C PRO A 403 20.94 -24.94 -16.35
N PHE A 404 21.71 -25.57 -15.46
CA PHE A 404 23.13 -25.24 -15.35
C PHE A 404 23.92 -25.80 -16.56
N PRO A 405 25.01 -25.15 -16.95
CA PRO A 405 25.89 -25.67 -17.98
C PRO A 405 26.31 -27.11 -17.64
N GLY A 406 26.19 -28.03 -18.58
CA GLY A 406 26.49 -29.44 -18.37
C GLY A 406 27.94 -29.72 -17.94
N SER A 407 28.86 -28.79 -18.27
CA SER A 407 30.27 -28.88 -17.91
C SER A 407 30.78 -27.48 -17.56
N PRO A 408 30.37 -26.89 -16.44
CA PRO A 408 30.78 -25.54 -16.06
C PRO A 408 32.29 -25.51 -15.75
N THR A 409 32.97 -24.49 -16.27
CA THR A 409 34.35 -24.20 -15.88
C THR A 409 34.40 -23.93 -14.39
N THR A 410 35.33 -24.59 -13.69
CA THR A 410 35.51 -24.37 -12.25
C THR A 410 36.47 -23.23 -12.01
N VAL A 411 36.03 -22.24 -11.27
CA VAL A 411 36.85 -21.15 -10.72
C VAL A 411 37.13 -21.48 -9.27
N THR A 412 38.41 -21.70 -8.96
CA THR A 412 38.88 -21.90 -7.59
C THR A 412 39.24 -20.56 -7.00
N GLU A 413 38.91 -20.36 -5.74
CA GLU A 413 39.29 -19.16 -5.03
C GLU A 413 40.80 -18.90 -5.11
N ASN A 414 41.16 -17.61 -4.99
CA ASN A 414 42.56 -17.20 -5.00
C ASN A 414 42.85 -16.48 -3.67
N GLU A 415 43.38 -17.22 -2.71
CA GLU A 415 43.68 -16.75 -1.37
C GLU A 415 44.80 -15.65 -1.37
N SER A 416 44.75 -14.57 -0.54
CA SER A 416 43.67 -14.26 0.40
C SER A 416 42.61 -13.37 -0.28
N ASN A 417 41.36 -13.83 -0.38
CA ASN A 417 40.28 -13.20 -1.12
C ASN A 417 39.19 -12.56 -0.21
N GLY A 418 39.44 -12.50 1.08
CA GLY A 418 38.52 -11.94 2.08
C GLY A 418 38.25 -10.44 2.01
N PHE A 419 38.83 -9.71 1.05
CA PHE A 419 38.62 -8.29 0.82
C PHE A 419 38.04 -8.02 -0.59
N PHE A 420 37.22 -7.01 -0.73
CA PHE A 420 36.61 -6.65 -2.04
C PHE A 420 37.66 -6.39 -3.13
N ALA A 421 38.80 -5.81 -2.76
CA ALA A 421 39.91 -5.55 -3.71
C ALA A 421 40.57 -6.82 -4.20
N SER A 422 40.61 -7.89 -3.40
CA SER A 422 41.24 -9.17 -3.71
C SER A 422 40.24 -10.26 -4.12
N ALA A 423 38.95 -9.92 -4.23
CA ALA A 423 37.87 -10.85 -4.60
C ALA A 423 38.19 -11.62 -5.89
N THR A 424 38.00 -12.92 -5.87
CA THR A 424 38.25 -13.83 -7.01
C THR A 424 37.28 -13.51 -8.15
N PRO A 425 37.74 -13.13 -9.36
CA PRO A 425 36.84 -12.82 -10.47
C PRO A 425 36.27 -14.10 -11.09
N PHE A 426 34.98 -14.08 -11.48
CA PHE A 426 34.36 -15.15 -12.23
C PHE A 426 33.37 -14.62 -13.28
N THR A 427 32.97 -15.50 -14.18
CA THR A 427 31.87 -15.27 -15.12
C THR A 427 30.71 -16.16 -14.74
N VAL A 428 29.51 -15.60 -14.71
CA VAL A 428 28.29 -16.39 -14.45
C VAL A 428 28.15 -17.48 -15.51
N GLY A 429 27.82 -18.68 -15.08
CA GLY A 429 27.97 -19.95 -15.85
C GLY A 429 29.12 -20.78 -15.33
N ASN A 430 30.00 -20.24 -14.47
CA ASN A 430 31.05 -21.00 -13.82
C ASN A 430 30.55 -21.75 -12.58
N ARG A 431 31.34 -22.76 -12.17
CA ARG A 431 31.26 -23.34 -10.83
C ARG A 431 32.29 -22.67 -9.93
N LEU A 432 31.87 -22.12 -8.82
CA LEU A 432 32.76 -21.59 -7.78
C LEU A 432 33.17 -22.74 -6.87
N ARG A 433 34.42 -22.77 -6.50
CA ARG A 433 35.00 -23.75 -5.57
C ARG A 433 35.91 -23.04 -4.60
N GLY A 434 35.67 -23.28 -3.32
CA GLY A 434 36.50 -22.69 -2.29
C GLY A 434 36.41 -23.43 -0.96
N GLY A 435 36.97 -22.82 0.09
CA GLY A 435 36.82 -23.33 1.44
C GLY A 435 37.44 -22.43 2.49
N CYS A 436 36.69 -22.24 3.55
CA CYS A 436 37.08 -21.42 4.67
C CYS A 436 38.08 -22.17 5.59
N ALA A 437 39.22 -21.57 5.83
CA ALA A 437 40.26 -22.13 6.68
C ALA A 437 40.00 -21.96 8.18
N SER A 438 39.11 -21.05 8.55
CA SER A 438 38.71 -20.73 9.94
C SER A 438 37.28 -20.13 9.99
N SER A 439 36.77 -19.90 11.20
CA SER A 439 35.47 -19.23 11.39
C SER A 439 35.48 -17.75 10.96
N SER A 440 36.62 -17.13 10.93
CA SER A 440 36.81 -15.72 10.49
C SER A 440 37.21 -15.60 9.03
N ASP A 441 37.30 -16.73 8.32
CA ASP A 441 37.62 -16.72 6.89
C ASP A 441 36.41 -16.39 6.05
N VAL A 442 36.58 -15.45 5.13
CA VAL A 442 35.52 -14.94 4.25
C VAL A 442 36.00 -15.00 2.82
N ASP A 443 35.26 -15.68 1.99
CA ASP A 443 35.56 -15.81 0.56
C ASP A 443 34.71 -14.84 -0.24
N LEU A 444 35.37 -14.02 -1.05
CA LEU A 444 34.73 -13.07 -1.94
C LEU A 444 35.01 -13.43 -3.40
N TYR A 445 33.94 -13.54 -4.16
CA TYR A 445 33.97 -13.65 -5.62
C TYR A 445 33.31 -12.43 -6.23
N ARG A 446 33.80 -11.95 -7.38
CA ARG A 446 33.26 -10.80 -8.08
C ARG A 446 32.85 -11.15 -9.51
N PHE A 447 31.75 -10.56 -9.96
CA PHE A 447 31.25 -10.65 -11.33
C PHE A 447 30.64 -9.31 -11.76
N SER A 448 30.36 -9.17 -13.06
CA SER A 448 29.65 -8.02 -13.59
C SER A 448 28.25 -8.47 -14.01
N GLY A 449 27.25 -7.63 -13.72
CA GLY A 449 25.87 -7.89 -14.10
C GLY A 449 25.17 -6.60 -14.51
N LEU A 450 24.03 -6.75 -15.17
CA LEU A 450 23.16 -5.67 -15.60
C LEU A 450 21.86 -5.72 -14.82
N ARG A 451 21.27 -4.57 -14.57
CA ARG A 451 19.93 -4.43 -13.99
C ARG A 451 18.93 -5.31 -14.76
N GLY A 452 18.08 -6.01 -14.03
CA GLY A 452 17.10 -6.92 -14.61
C GLY A 452 17.61 -8.30 -14.99
N GLN A 453 18.93 -8.58 -14.89
CA GLN A 453 19.45 -9.93 -15.05
C GLN A 453 19.17 -10.73 -13.78
N THR A 454 18.59 -11.91 -13.92
CA THR A 454 18.36 -12.83 -12.82
C THR A 454 19.50 -13.83 -12.75
N LEU A 455 20.22 -13.77 -11.63
CA LEU A 455 21.31 -14.70 -11.32
C LEU A 455 20.76 -15.90 -10.55
N PHE A 456 21.02 -17.06 -11.05
CA PHE A 456 20.63 -18.32 -10.44
C PHE A 456 21.84 -19.01 -9.80
N PHE A 457 21.69 -19.44 -8.56
CA PHE A 457 22.70 -20.15 -7.79
C PHE A 457 22.20 -21.54 -7.39
N ALA A 458 23.11 -22.52 -7.34
CA ALA A 458 22.86 -23.80 -6.68
C ALA A 458 24.12 -24.30 -5.98
N ALA A 459 24.03 -24.55 -4.69
CA ALA A 459 25.07 -25.26 -3.99
C ALA A 459 25.11 -26.71 -4.44
N ASP A 460 26.24 -27.24 -4.90
CA ASP A 460 26.38 -28.64 -5.35
C ASP A 460 27.22 -29.50 -4.41
N SER A 461 27.96 -28.89 -3.49
CA SER A 461 28.60 -29.60 -2.38
C SER A 461 29.03 -28.63 -1.25
N ALA A 462 28.92 -29.12 -0.05
CA ALA A 462 29.62 -28.64 1.14
C ALA A 462 30.24 -29.86 1.84
N ARG A 463 31.45 -29.72 2.38
CA ARG A 463 32.13 -30.79 3.06
C ARG A 463 31.86 -30.71 4.58
N ASP A 464 31.63 -31.88 5.16
CA ASP A 464 31.37 -32.04 6.59
C ASP A 464 30.06 -31.35 7.07
N SER A 465 29.80 -31.31 8.36
CA SER A 465 28.60 -30.71 8.96
C SER A 465 28.62 -29.18 9.03
N THR A 466 29.55 -28.52 8.32
CA THR A 466 29.70 -27.07 8.34
C THR A 466 28.58 -26.40 7.56
N THR A 467 27.98 -25.40 8.15
CA THR A 467 26.96 -24.53 7.52
C THR A 467 27.62 -23.27 7.00
N PHE A 468 27.35 -22.91 5.75
CA PHE A 468 27.84 -21.71 5.10
C PHE A 468 26.69 -20.70 4.92
N ASN A 469 26.99 -19.43 5.10
CA ASN A 469 26.16 -18.32 4.66
C ASN A 469 26.68 -17.80 3.33
N MET A 470 25.78 -17.60 2.40
CA MET A 470 26.06 -16.92 1.14
C MET A 470 25.28 -15.60 1.09
N ARG A 471 25.97 -14.55 0.69
CA ARG A 471 25.39 -13.21 0.55
C ARG A 471 25.79 -12.61 -0.79
N LEU A 472 24.90 -11.83 -1.38
CA LEU A 472 25.21 -10.99 -2.53
C LEU A 472 25.47 -9.57 -2.05
N VAL A 473 26.50 -8.92 -2.59
CA VAL A 473 26.90 -7.56 -2.19
C VAL A 473 27.04 -6.71 -3.44
N CYS A 474 26.43 -5.55 -3.44
CA CYS A 474 26.54 -4.55 -4.49
C CYS A 474 27.83 -3.73 -4.30
N ALA A 475 28.59 -3.52 -5.39
CA ALA A 475 29.84 -2.74 -5.30
C ALA A 475 29.62 -1.27 -5.00
N ALA A 476 28.44 -0.73 -5.31
CA ALA A 476 28.12 0.66 -5.00
C ALA A 476 27.97 0.91 -3.49
N ASP A 477 27.61 -0.14 -2.74
CA ASP A 477 27.58 -0.12 -1.28
C ASP A 477 28.05 -1.46 -0.73
N THR A 478 29.28 -1.50 -0.28
CA THR A 478 29.92 -2.68 0.31
C THR A 478 29.79 -2.74 1.82
N SER A 479 28.98 -1.87 2.42
CA SER A 479 28.69 -1.94 3.84
C SER A 479 28.02 -3.28 4.19
N THR A 480 28.23 -3.77 5.41
CA THR A 480 27.59 -5.00 5.88
C THR A 480 26.07 -4.87 5.94
N LEU A 481 25.56 -3.64 5.91
CA LEU A 481 24.14 -3.32 5.97
C LEU A 481 23.42 -3.61 4.66
N ASN A 482 24.10 -3.53 3.52
CA ASN A 482 23.55 -3.79 2.18
C ASN A 482 23.94 -5.16 1.62
N ASN A 483 24.20 -6.12 2.47
CA ASN A 483 24.37 -7.50 2.06
C ASN A 483 23.00 -8.16 1.91
N TYR A 484 22.64 -8.51 0.68
CA TYR A 484 21.50 -9.38 0.46
C TYR A 484 21.79 -10.77 1.04
N ARG A 485 21.09 -11.16 2.09
CA ARG A 485 21.21 -12.49 2.63
C ARG A 485 20.49 -13.46 1.72
N LEU A 486 21.24 -14.25 0.98
CA LEU A 486 20.68 -15.17 0.02
C LEU A 486 20.37 -16.51 0.67
N LEU A 487 21.33 -17.11 1.40
CA LEU A 487 21.14 -18.50 1.76
C LEU A 487 22.11 -19.02 2.83
N THR A 488 21.60 -19.96 3.61
CA THR A 488 22.41 -20.84 4.46
C THR A 488 22.38 -22.26 3.89
N PHE A 489 23.53 -22.90 3.66
CA PHE A 489 23.62 -24.24 3.14
C PHE A 489 24.65 -25.09 3.87
N SER A 490 24.48 -26.42 3.87
CA SER A 490 25.35 -27.40 4.52
C SER A 490 25.44 -28.67 3.67
N GLN A 491 26.23 -29.67 4.12
CA GLN A 491 26.33 -30.96 3.45
C GLN A 491 24.99 -31.70 3.28
N SER A 492 24.06 -31.51 4.20
CA SER A 492 22.72 -32.07 4.13
C SER A 492 21.74 -31.22 3.35
N ARG A 493 22.18 -30.09 2.77
CA ARG A 493 21.27 -29.05 2.30
C ARG A 493 21.91 -28.25 1.18
N TYR A 494 21.50 -28.52 -0.05
CA TYR A 494 21.99 -27.89 -1.28
C TYR A 494 20.87 -27.13 -2.00
N PRO A 495 20.52 -25.97 -1.52
CA PRO A 495 19.46 -25.18 -2.13
C PRO A 495 19.90 -24.53 -3.42
N ALA A 496 18.91 -24.21 -4.23
CA ALA A 496 19.04 -23.36 -5.40
C ALA A 496 18.07 -22.20 -5.29
N PHE A 497 18.47 -21.02 -5.76
CA PHE A 497 17.64 -19.81 -5.73
C PHE A 497 18.08 -18.83 -6.80
N ALA A 498 17.23 -17.85 -7.08
CA ALA A 498 17.49 -16.78 -8.01
C ALA A 498 17.55 -15.43 -7.30
N PHE A 499 18.25 -14.48 -7.89
CA PHE A 499 18.27 -13.09 -7.49
C PHE A 499 18.33 -12.18 -8.71
N THR A 500 17.38 -11.25 -8.83
CA THR A 500 17.36 -10.28 -9.92
C THR A 500 18.13 -9.04 -9.51
N LEU A 501 19.09 -8.62 -10.34
CA LEU A 501 19.96 -7.51 -10.02
C LEU A 501 19.24 -6.17 -10.15
N PRO A 502 19.15 -5.35 -9.10
CA PRO A 502 18.48 -4.06 -9.16
C PRO A 502 19.29 -2.97 -9.85
N ALA A 503 20.61 -3.19 -10.09
CA ALA A 503 21.51 -2.19 -10.67
C ALA A 503 22.58 -2.81 -11.56
N ASP A 504 23.05 -2.03 -12.53
CA ASP A 504 24.24 -2.35 -13.32
C ASP A 504 25.50 -2.26 -12.46
N GLY A 505 26.46 -3.12 -12.71
CA GLY A 505 27.78 -2.92 -12.12
C GLY A 505 28.50 -4.19 -11.71
N THR A 506 29.42 -4.02 -10.76
CA THR A 506 30.15 -5.11 -10.13
C THR A 506 29.39 -5.58 -8.90
N TRP A 507 29.26 -6.89 -8.81
CA TRP A 507 28.62 -7.57 -7.71
C TRP A 507 29.57 -8.57 -7.08
N TYR A 508 29.37 -8.87 -5.81
CA TYR A 508 30.17 -9.84 -5.07
C TYR A 508 29.28 -10.94 -4.50
N VAL A 509 29.77 -12.18 -4.58
CA VAL A 509 29.27 -13.30 -3.78
C VAL A 509 30.20 -13.42 -2.57
N ARG A 510 29.64 -13.26 -1.37
CA ARG A 510 30.34 -13.40 -0.11
C ARG A 510 29.94 -14.69 0.56
N LEU A 511 30.92 -15.48 0.96
CA LEU A 511 30.73 -16.74 1.68
C LEU A 511 31.47 -16.69 3.00
N ASN A 512 30.83 -17.17 4.06
CA ASN A 512 31.43 -17.37 5.37
C ASN A 512 30.76 -18.53 6.09
N ILE A 513 31.40 -19.04 7.12
CA ILE A 513 30.83 -20.12 7.94
C ILE A 513 29.80 -19.55 8.91
N ALA A 514 28.62 -20.19 8.95
CA ALA A 514 27.53 -19.82 9.84
C ALA A 514 27.58 -20.53 11.20
N SER A 515 28.32 -21.66 11.30
CA SER A 515 28.41 -22.43 12.54
C SER A 515 29.82 -22.97 12.73
N SER A 516 30.21 -23.25 13.97
CA SER A 516 31.47 -23.92 14.26
C SER A 516 31.50 -25.33 13.66
N GLY A 517 32.42 -25.59 12.79
CA GLY A 517 32.62 -26.87 12.10
C GLY A 517 34.09 -27.23 12.02
N PRO A 518 34.43 -28.44 11.53
CA PRO A 518 35.79 -28.80 11.24
C PRO A 518 36.34 -27.93 10.10
N TYR A 519 37.58 -27.46 10.26
CA TYR A 519 38.31 -26.67 9.26
C TYR A 519 39.41 -27.52 8.60
N PRO A 520 39.77 -27.26 7.34
CA PRO A 520 39.09 -26.35 6.40
C PRO A 520 37.76 -26.91 5.91
N ALA A 521 36.72 -26.06 5.86
CA ALA A 521 35.41 -26.39 5.30
C ALA A 521 35.39 -26.00 3.82
N THR A 522 34.98 -26.88 2.94
CA THR A 522 34.97 -26.65 1.48
C THR A 522 33.56 -26.65 0.90
N TYR A 523 33.37 -25.85 -0.15
CA TYR A 523 32.08 -25.71 -0.85
C TYR A 523 32.26 -25.71 -2.38
N ARG A 524 31.16 -25.92 -3.08
CA ARG A 524 31.00 -25.71 -4.53
C ARG A 524 29.62 -25.09 -4.78
N ILE A 525 29.57 -24.10 -5.67
CA ILE A 525 28.38 -23.39 -6.06
C ILE A 525 28.34 -23.28 -7.58
N LEU A 526 27.26 -23.72 -8.19
CA LEU A 526 26.96 -23.50 -9.59
C LEU A 526 26.30 -22.12 -9.77
N THR A 527 26.60 -21.46 -10.88
CA THR A 527 25.97 -20.19 -11.24
C THR A 527 25.49 -20.22 -12.68
N THR A 528 24.36 -19.59 -12.97
CA THR A 528 23.89 -19.37 -14.33
C THR A 528 23.01 -18.12 -14.38
N TRP A 529 22.82 -17.57 -15.59
CA TRP A 529 21.80 -16.55 -15.81
C TRP A 529 20.47 -17.21 -16.15
N ASP A 530 19.42 -16.75 -15.51
CA ASP A 530 18.05 -16.98 -15.96
C ASP A 530 17.60 -15.84 -16.86
N THR A 531 16.78 -16.14 -17.86
CA THR A 531 16.24 -15.12 -18.77
C THR A 531 14.76 -14.93 -18.47
N PRO A 532 14.36 -13.74 -17.99
CA PRO A 532 12.97 -13.44 -17.74
C PRO A 532 12.11 -13.66 -18.98
N THR A 533 10.95 -14.26 -18.80
CA THR A 533 9.95 -14.37 -19.86
C THR A 533 8.96 -13.21 -19.70
N PRO A 534 8.69 -12.41 -20.76
CA PRO A 534 7.71 -11.34 -20.68
C PRO A 534 6.37 -11.82 -20.16
N GLY A 535 5.79 -11.10 -19.18
CA GLY A 535 4.54 -11.42 -18.53
C GLY A 535 4.64 -12.51 -17.43
N GLU A 536 5.83 -12.89 -17.01
CA GLU A 536 6.00 -13.66 -15.77
C GLU A 536 5.59 -12.80 -14.58
N ARG A 537 4.83 -13.39 -13.68
CA ARG A 537 4.39 -12.80 -12.43
C ARG A 537 5.46 -13.03 -11.37
N ALA A 538 5.62 -12.08 -10.44
CA ALA A 538 6.55 -12.17 -9.32
C ALA A 538 7.97 -12.55 -9.76
N ARG A 539 8.53 -11.77 -10.67
CA ARG A 539 9.86 -12.02 -11.23
C ARG A 539 11.02 -11.62 -10.33
N ASP A 540 10.80 -10.56 -9.57
CA ASP A 540 11.74 -10.08 -8.57
C ASP A 540 11.48 -10.75 -7.20
N HIS A 541 12.05 -10.20 -6.17
CA HIS A 541 11.89 -10.78 -4.84
C HIS A 541 10.47 -10.63 -4.31
N ARG A 542 9.78 -9.52 -4.63
CA ARG A 542 8.41 -9.27 -4.17
C ARG A 542 7.64 -8.34 -5.09
N ASP A 543 6.57 -8.87 -5.65
CA ASP A 543 5.49 -8.14 -6.30
C ASP A 543 4.26 -8.08 -5.41
N ARG A 544 3.43 -7.06 -5.58
CA ARG A 544 2.23 -6.80 -4.78
C ARG A 544 1.00 -7.14 -5.57
N PHE A 545 0.15 -7.96 -4.97
CA PHE A 545 -1.07 -8.45 -5.59
C PHE A 545 -2.30 -8.12 -4.76
N VAL A 546 -3.45 -8.11 -5.42
CA VAL A 546 -4.76 -7.98 -4.80
C VAL A 546 -5.74 -8.96 -5.42
N ALA A 547 -6.62 -9.50 -4.61
CA ALA A 547 -7.84 -10.18 -5.06
C ALA A 547 -9.05 -9.58 -4.34
N HIS A 548 -10.22 -9.67 -4.97
CA HIS A 548 -11.46 -9.21 -4.39
C HIS A 548 -12.56 -10.29 -4.46
N SER A 549 -13.57 -10.14 -3.60
CA SER A 549 -14.69 -11.06 -3.51
C SER A 549 -15.95 -10.33 -3.05
N ASP A 550 -17.11 -10.64 -3.64
CA ASP A 550 -18.41 -10.11 -3.20
C ASP A 550 -19.06 -10.97 -2.11
N ASP A 551 -18.57 -12.18 -1.84
CA ASP A 551 -19.19 -13.15 -0.94
C ASP A 551 -18.22 -13.81 0.08
N GLY A 552 -16.92 -13.56 -0.05
CA GLY A 552 -15.87 -14.19 0.75
C GLY A 552 -15.59 -15.66 0.40
N THR A 553 -16.22 -16.17 -0.66
CA THR A 553 -16.07 -17.58 -1.10
C THR A 553 -15.56 -17.69 -2.52
N THR A 554 -15.95 -16.76 -3.38
CA THR A 554 -15.53 -16.69 -4.78
C THR A 554 -14.59 -15.49 -4.95
N TRP A 555 -13.39 -15.72 -5.38
CA TRP A 555 -12.35 -14.70 -5.50
C TRP A 555 -11.99 -14.42 -6.95
N SER A 556 -11.68 -13.16 -7.24
CA SER A 556 -11.16 -12.74 -8.53
C SER A 556 -9.80 -13.39 -8.81
N THR A 557 -9.39 -13.40 -10.07
CA THR A 557 -7.98 -13.62 -10.39
C THR A 557 -7.15 -12.52 -9.75
N PRO A 558 -6.01 -12.85 -9.11
CA PRO A 558 -5.10 -11.84 -8.57
C PRO A 558 -4.65 -10.83 -9.61
N VAL A 559 -4.66 -9.55 -9.24
CA VAL A 559 -4.22 -8.43 -10.08
C VAL A 559 -2.93 -7.87 -9.50
N LEU A 560 -1.93 -7.65 -10.36
CA LEU A 560 -0.68 -6.97 -9.99
C LEU A 560 -0.95 -5.50 -9.71
N LEU A 561 -0.49 -5.00 -8.57
CA LEU A 561 -0.68 -3.61 -8.16
C LEU A 561 0.44 -2.68 -8.62
N ASN A 562 1.68 -3.17 -8.60
CA ASN A 562 2.83 -2.38 -9.02
C ASN A 562 2.95 -2.33 -10.56
N ASP A 563 3.36 -1.17 -11.06
CA ASP A 563 3.57 -0.89 -12.49
C ASP A 563 5.05 -0.62 -12.83
N ASP A 564 5.95 -0.92 -11.89
CA ASP A 564 7.38 -0.83 -12.06
C ASP A 564 7.95 -1.98 -12.89
N ASP A 565 9.24 -1.89 -13.16
CA ASP A 565 9.97 -2.97 -13.80
C ASP A 565 10.06 -4.19 -12.86
N PRO A 566 9.96 -5.45 -13.36
CA PRO A 566 9.77 -6.64 -12.56
C PRO A 566 11.01 -7.09 -11.75
N TRP A 567 11.93 -6.24 -11.46
CA TRP A 567 13.13 -6.48 -10.65
C TRP A 567 13.28 -5.53 -9.45
N PHE A 568 12.22 -4.76 -9.13
CA PHE A 568 12.20 -3.96 -7.93
C PHE A 568 11.36 -4.62 -6.86
N ASP A 569 11.85 -4.60 -5.64
CA ASP A 569 11.09 -5.05 -4.49
C ASP A 569 9.98 -4.08 -4.11
N GLY A 570 8.97 -4.62 -3.45
CA GLY A 570 8.01 -3.87 -2.69
C GLY A 570 7.41 -4.75 -1.62
N ILE A 571 7.14 -4.18 -0.46
CA ILE A 571 6.71 -4.92 0.71
C ILE A 571 5.62 -4.21 1.49
N PHE A 572 4.90 -4.98 2.32
CA PHE A 572 3.84 -4.55 3.22
C PHE A 572 2.67 -3.87 2.50
N PRO A 573 2.06 -4.52 1.50
CA PRO A 573 0.90 -3.96 0.84
C PRO A 573 -0.30 -3.90 1.79
N GLU A 574 -0.89 -2.73 1.93
CA GLU A 574 -2.10 -2.50 2.69
C GLU A 574 -3.19 -1.92 1.79
N VAL A 575 -4.44 -2.11 2.16
CA VAL A 575 -5.58 -1.65 1.38
C VAL A 575 -6.68 -1.04 2.26
N THR A 576 -7.32 0.01 1.76
CA THR A 576 -8.53 0.60 2.34
C THR A 576 -9.53 0.96 1.25
N VAL A 577 -10.79 1.22 1.65
CA VAL A 577 -11.83 1.70 0.72
C VAL A 577 -12.38 3.01 1.24
N ASP A 578 -12.41 4.05 0.39
CA ASP A 578 -12.90 5.36 0.73
C ASP A 578 -14.44 5.43 0.76
N GLY A 579 -15.00 6.57 1.19
CA GLY A 579 -16.45 6.77 1.28
C GLY A 579 -17.18 6.77 -0.07
N THR A 580 -16.45 6.82 -1.19
CA THR A 580 -17.01 6.72 -2.55
C THR A 580 -17.02 5.29 -3.08
N GLY A 581 -16.37 4.35 -2.40
CA GLY A 581 -16.18 2.97 -2.82
C GLY A 581 -14.91 2.76 -3.66
N ALA A 582 -14.02 3.76 -3.75
CA ALA A 582 -12.73 3.57 -4.37
C ALA A 582 -11.78 2.84 -3.40
N ALA A 583 -11.12 1.80 -3.90
CA ALA A 583 -10.11 1.07 -3.17
C ALA A 583 -8.73 1.72 -3.39
N HIS A 584 -7.93 1.79 -2.34
CA HIS A 584 -6.58 2.37 -2.34
C HIS A 584 -5.63 1.38 -1.69
N ALA A 585 -4.59 0.97 -2.42
CA ALA A 585 -3.55 0.09 -1.94
C ALA A 585 -2.21 0.82 -1.93
N PHE A 586 -1.41 0.66 -0.85
CA PHE A 586 -0.11 1.29 -0.73
C PHE A 586 0.93 0.34 -0.15
N TRP A 587 2.22 0.61 -0.41
CA TRP A 587 3.34 -0.25 -0.03
C TRP A 587 4.66 0.51 -0.03
N HIS A 588 5.67 -0.01 0.67
CA HIS A 588 7.06 0.39 0.45
C HIS A 588 7.54 -0.13 -0.90
N ASP A 589 8.14 0.75 -1.70
CA ASP A 589 8.57 0.47 -3.07
C ASP A 589 10.02 0.92 -3.30
N PHE A 590 10.84 0.06 -3.84
CA PHE A 590 12.27 0.29 -4.03
C PHE A 590 12.65 0.73 -5.45
N ARG A 591 11.68 1.01 -6.33
CA ARG A 591 11.91 1.36 -7.75
C ARG A 591 12.76 2.60 -7.97
N ASP A 592 12.77 3.53 -7.03
CA ASP A 592 13.49 4.80 -7.12
C ASP A 592 14.89 4.75 -6.51
N ASP A 593 15.37 3.61 -6.04
CA ASP A 593 16.76 3.47 -5.61
C ASP A 593 17.67 3.33 -6.84
N PRO A 594 18.57 4.30 -7.10
CA PRO A 594 19.50 4.21 -8.22
C PRO A 594 20.67 3.25 -7.97
N GLY A 595 20.78 2.75 -6.74
CA GLY A 595 21.93 1.97 -6.26
C GLY A 595 21.60 0.50 -6.03
N CYS A 596 21.78 0.06 -4.80
CA CYS A 596 21.70 -1.35 -4.43
C CYS A 596 20.33 -1.78 -3.89
N GLY A 597 19.31 -0.93 -3.96
CA GLY A 597 17.94 -1.29 -3.62
C GLY A 597 17.61 -1.23 -2.12
N ALA A 598 18.29 -0.40 -1.33
CA ALA A 598 18.04 -0.25 0.10
C ALA A 598 17.21 0.99 0.48
N LEU A 599 16.75 1.76 -0.52
CA LEU A 599 15.97 2.97 -0.34
C LEU A 599 14.57 2.75 -0.92
N SER A 600 13.54 3.01 -0.13
CA SER A 600 12.15 2.96 -0.58
C SER A 600 11.47 4.31 -0.50
N TYR A 601 10.43 4.48 -1.32
CA TYR A 601 9.35 5.42 -1.11
C TYR A 601 8.07 4.65 -0.82
N GLU A 602 7.09 5.32 -0.23
CA GLU A 602 5.72 4.83 -0.23
C GLU A 602 5.07 5.11 -1.58
N TYR A 603 4.46 4.08 -2.15
CA TYR A 603 3.67 4.16 -3.36
C TYR A 603 2.23 3.72 -3.12
N MET A 604 1.32 4.26 -3.91
CA MET A 604 -0.10 3.94 -3.86
C MET A 604 -0.67 3.78 -5.26
N THR A 605 -1.62 2.88 -5.40
CA THR A 605 -2.51 2.80 -6.56
C THR A 605 -3.95 2.75 -6.09
N SER A 606 -4.89 3.04 -6.98
CA SER A 606 -6.31 3.11 -6.64
C SER A 606 -7.19 2.52 -7.73
N SER A 607 -8.36 2.00 -7.31
CA SER A 607 -9.39 1.48 -8.20
C SER A 607 -10.74 2.09 -7.83
N GLY A 608 -11.49 2.58 -8.80
CA GLY A 608 -12.86 3.08 -8.63
C GLY A 608 -13.92 2.19 -9.29
N ASP A 609 -13.51 1.07 -9.87
CA ASP A 609 -14.38 0.08 -10.53
C ASP A 609 -14.51 -1.23 -9.73
N GLY A 610 -14.17 -1.18 -8.45
CA GLY A 610 -14.31 -2.32 -7.56
C GLY A 610 -13.11 -3.28 -7.56
N GLY A 611 -11.93 -2.84 -8.00
CA GLY A 611 -10.72 -3.66 -8.03
C GLY A 611 -10.50 -4.43 -9.33
N ASP A 612 -11.38 -4.22 -10.32
CA ASP A 612 -11.25 -4.86 -11.63
C ASP A 612 -10.05 -4.29 -12.41
N THR A 613 -9.81 -2.97 -12.27
CA THR A 613 -8.63 -2.30 -12.81
C THR A 613 -8.02 -1.35 -11.79
N TRP A 614 -6.71 -1.19 -11.83
CA TRP A 614 -5.95 -0.31 -10.95
C TRP A 614 -5.23 0.75 -11.75
N GLY A 615 -5.13 1.95 -11.20
CA GLY A 615 -4.51 3.10 -11.85
C GLY A 615 -2.99 3.05 -11.82
N ALA A 616 -2.36 4.01 -12.51
CA ALA A 616 -0.92 4.21 -12.42
C ALA A 616 -0.49 4.44 -10.97
N ASN A 617 0.66 3.90 -10.62
CA ASN A 617 1.20 4.09 -9.28
C ASN A 617 1.64 5.54 -9.08
N ARG A 618 1.37 6.09 -7.94
CA ARG A 618 1.85 7.39 -7.52
C ARG A 618 2.69 7.28 -6.26
N ARG A 619 3.71 8.09 -6.17
CA ARG A 619 4.49 8.24 -4.95
C ARG A 619 3.67 8.98 -3.90
N VAL A 620 3.67 8.47 -2.67
CA VAL A 620 3.04 9.05 -1.49
C VAL A 620 4.09 9.83 -0.71
N SER A 621 5.08 9.16 -0.15
CA SER A 621 6.07 9.81 0.71
C SER A 621 6.92 10.85 -0.02
N ASP A 622 7.25 11.93 0.66
CA ASP A 622 8.03 13.05 0.11
C ASP A 622 9.55 12.85 0.22
N ALA A 623 10.00 11.84 0.98
CA ALA A 623 11.39 11.46 1.13
C ALA A 623 11.58 9.94 1.11
N GLN A 624 12.81 9.49 0.85
CA GLN A 624 13.17 8.08 0.87
C GLN A 624 13.41 7.59 2.29
N SER A 625 12.93 6.38 2.56
CA SER A 625 13.22 5.61 3.76
C SER A 625 14.44 4.73 3.54
N PHE A 626 15.36 4.71 4.48
CA PHE A 626 16.58 3.93 4.39
C PHE A 626 16.48 2.65 5.23
N TRP A 627 16.58 1.50 4.57
CA TRP A 627 16.35 0.19 5.20
C TRP A 627 17.59 -0.43 5.87
N SER A 628 18.78 -0.02 5.49
CA SER A 628 20.02 -0.55 6.05
C SER A 628 20.36 0.06 7.42
N ILE A 629 19.38 0.22 8.30
CA ILE A 629 19.56 0.76 9.64
C ILE A 629 19.60 -0.36 10.67
N ASN A 630 20.57 -0.32 11.57
CA ASN A 630 20.68 -1.22 12.70
C ASN A 630 19.97 -0.62 13.92
N ALA A 631 18.65 -0.61 13.90
CA ALA A 631 17.89 -0.17 15.07
C ALA A 631 17.97 -1.18 16.21
N CYS A 632 17.86 -0.70 17.44
CA CYS A 632 17.88 -1.55 18.62
C CYS A 632 16.55 -2.25 18.82
N GLY A 633 16.59 -3.56 18.98
CA GLY A 633 15.44 -4.37 19.40
C GLY A 633 14.34 -4.57 18.38
N SER A 634 14.44 -3.96 17.21
CA SER A 634 13.47 -4.15 16.13
C SER A 634 14.16 -4.33 14.79
N ALA A 635 13.51 -5.08 13.91
CA ALA A 635 13.90 -5.13 12.52
C ALA A 635 13.31 -3.91 11.81
N ASN A 636 14.14 -2.90 11.62
CA ASN A 636 13.84 -1.73 10.79
C ASN A 636 12.38 -1.22 10.91
N GLN A 637 11.60 -1.31 9.82
CA GLN A 637 10.23 -0.83 9.71
C GLN A 637 9.15 -1.81 10.22
N GLY A 638 9.55 -2.98 10.76
CA GLY A 638 8.62 -3.98 11.32
C GLY A 638 8.06 -4.97 10.28
N ASP A 639 6.85 -5.49 10.52
CA ASP A 639 6.22 -6.54 9.72
C ASP A 639 5.00 -6.05 8.91
N TYR A 640 4.47 -4.88 9.22
CA TYR A 640 3.29 -4.30 8.59
C TYR A 640 3.27 -2.78 8.76
N GLN A 641 2.37 -2.16 8.03
CA GLN A 641 2.07 -0.73 8.09
C GLN A 641 0.55 -0.51 8.12
N GLY A 642 0.09 0.72 8.19
CA GLY A 642 -1.33 1.02 8.37
C GLY A 642 -1.91 1.93 7.31
N ILE A 643 -3.18 1.72 6.98
CA ILE A 643 -3.96 2.64 6.15
C ILE A 643 -5.40 2.70 6.65
N THR A 644 -5.99 3.87 6.62
CA THR A 644 -7.42 4.06 6.87
C THR A 644 -8.00 5.13 5.95
N SER A 645 -9.31 5.22 5.91
CA SER A 645 -10.00 6.25 5.12
C SER A 645 -11.18 6.85 5.88
N GLN A 646 -11.49 8.11 5.61
CA GLN A 646 -12.66 8.80 6.14
C GLN A 646 -13.25 9.74 5.08
N GLY A 647 -14.46 9.46 4.60
CA GLY A 647 -15.00 10.16 3.44
C GLY A 647 -14.13 9.94 2.20
N ASN A 648 -13.64 11.01 1.59
CA ASN A 648 -12.72 10.97 0.44
C ASN A 648 -11.26 11.13 0.87
N ASP A 649 -10.97 11.17 2.15
CA ASP A 649 -9.62 11.30 2.67
C ASP A 649 -9.06 9.90 2.98
N VAL A 650 -7.82 9.66 2.58
CA VAL A 650 -7.07 8.42 2.81
C VAL A 650 -5.84 8.76 3.63
N TYR A 651 -5.55 7.95 4.62
CA TYR A 651 -4.47 8.18 5.58
C TYR A 651 -3.55 6.96 5.61
N PRO A 652 -2.54 6.88 4.72
CA PRO A 652 -1.44 5.94 4.87
C PRO A 652 -0.57 6.32 6.06
N CYS A 653 -0.03 5.31 6.76
CA CYS A 653 0.83 5.46 7.92
C CYS A 653 1.90 4.38 7.89
N TRP A 654 3.18 4.78 7.96
CA TRP A 654 4.32 3.89 7.76
C TRP A 654 5.48 4.24 8.71
N ALA A 655 6.42 3.32 8.82
CA ALA A 655 7.69 3.56 9.50
C ALA A 655 8.74 4.03 8.48
N ASP A 656 9.47 5.09 8.79
CA ASP A 656 10.38 5.75 7.88
C ASP A 656 11.70 6.15 8.54
N SER A 657 12.79 5.75 7.95
CA SER A 657 14.13 5.98 8.48
C SER A 657 14.86 7.18 7.84
N ARG A 658 14.14 8.11 7.22
CA ARG A 658 14.71 9.30 6.55
C ARG A 658 15.58 10.19 7.43
N LEU A 659 15.40 10.14 8.75
CA LEU A 659 16.17 10.90 9.74
C LEU A 659 17.24 10.08 10.46
N GLY A 660 17.47 8.83 10.06
CA GLY A 660 18.54 7.97 10.55
C GLY A 660 18.09 6.85 11.49
N ASP A 661 16.84 6.77 11.86
CA ASP A 661 16.15 5.72 12.60
C ASP A 661 14.70 5.62 12.12
N PRO A 662 14.04 4.47 12.23
CA PRO A 662 12.64 4.36 11.89
C PRO A 662 11.77 5.18 12.84
N ASP A 663 10.97 6.08 12.28
CA ASP A 663 9.96 6.90 12.96
C ASP A 663 8.60 6.70 12.27
N PRO A 664 7.47 6.86 12.97
CA PRO A 664 6.14 6.78 12.36
C PRO A 664 5.82 8.07 11.60
N TYR A 665 5.39 7.92 10.36
CA TYR A 665 4.91 8.99 9.48
C TYR A 665 3.51 8.69 8.98
N ALA A 666 2.78 9.73 8.65
CA ALA A 666 1.51 9.63 7.94
C ALA A 666 1.32 10.79 6.97
N GLU A 667 0.50 10.57 5.96
CA GLU A 667 0.03 11.58 5.03
C GLU A 667 -1.49 11.63 5.03
N ALA A 668 -2.06 12.78 4.72
CA ALA A 668 -3.50 12.96 4.55
C ALA A 668 -3.80 13.25 3.08
N ASP A 669 -4.16 12.23 2.34
CA ASP A 669 -4.51 12.29 0.92
C ASP A 669 -5.99 12.59 0.73
N ARG A 670 -6.32 13.76 0.17
CA ARG A 670 -7.70 14.14 -0.10
C ARG A 670 -8.01 14.11 -1.58
N PHE A 671 -8.79 13.12 -2.00
CA PHE A 671 -9.24 12.93 -3.37
C PHE A 671 -10.57 13.65 -3.62
N ALA A 672 -10.56 14.96 -3.68
CA ALA A 672 -11.76 15.77 -3.85
C ALA A 672 -11.78 16.51 -5.20
N HIS A 673 -12.39 15.89 -6.19
CA HIS A 673 -12.54 16.44 -7.54
C HIS A 673 -14.03 16.63 -7.86
N GLY A 674 -14.33 17.47 -8.84
CA GLY A 674 -15.71 17.70 -9.26
C GLY A 674 -15.82 18.34 -10.64
N ALA A 675 -16.94 18.08 -11.30
CA ALA A 675 -17.31 18.71 -12.56
C ALA A 675 -18.42 19.75 -12.34
N GLY A 676 -18.26 20.90 -12.97
CA GLY A 676 -19.25 21.98 -12.95
C GLY A 676 -19.79 22.27 -14.34
N CYS A 677 -21.09 22.37 -14.46
CA CYS A 677 -21.77 22.72 -15.72
C CYS A 677 -22.21 24.16 -15.77
N PRO A 678 -22.21 24.78 -16.97
CA PRO A 678 -22.86 26.07 -17.17
C PRO A 678 -24.40 25.93 -17.02
N PRO A 679 -25.08 27.02 -16.68
CA PRO A 679 -26.57 27.03 -16.66
C PRO A 679 -27.12 26.76 -18.07
N PRO A 680 -28.38 26.32 -18.19
CA PRO A 680 -29.04 26.19 -19.46
C PRO A 680 -29.06 27.48 -20.30
N VAL A 681 -28.87 27.37 -21.60
CA VAL A 681 -28.72 28.53 -22.50
C VAL A 681 -29.78 28.44 -23.63
N GLY A 682 -30.50 29.55 -23.86
CA GLY A 682 -31.32 29.73 -25.05
C GLY A 682 -30.56 30.44 -26.16
N VAL A 683 -30.67 29.97 -27.38
CA VAL A 683 -29.95 30.51 -28.54
C VAL A 683 -30.83 30.58 -29.79
N GLY A 684 -30.63 31.56 -30.66
CA GLY A 684 -31.21 31.60 -32.00
C GLY A 684 -30.48 30.66 -32.99
N GLY A 685 -31.27 30.09 -33.96
CA GLY A 685 -30.68 29.21 -34.96
C GLY A 685 -29.52 29.83 -35.73
N GLY A 686 -28.47 29.01 -36.01
CA GLY A 686 -27.29 29.41 -36.74
C GLY A 686 -26.24 30.22 -35.97
N SER A 687 -26.47 30.54 -34.68
CA SER A 687 -25.55 31.23 -33.80
C SER A 687 -24.69 30.28 -33.01
N ASN A 688 -23.41 30.58 -32.84
CA ASN A 688 -22.54 29.80 -31.96
C ASN A 688 -22.87 30.03 -30.49
N VAL A 689 -22.89 28.97 -29.74
CA VAL A 689 -23.01 28.96 -28.27
C VAL A 689 -21.75 28.35 -27.67
N PHE A 690 -21.30 28.92 -26.57
CA PHE A 690 -20.16 28.43 -25.82
C PHE A 690 -20.67 27.86 -24.48
N ALA A 691 -20.56 26.56 -24.28
CA ALA A 691 -20.76 25.92 -23.00
C ALA A 691 -19.40 25.78 -22.30
N VAL A 692 -19.25 26.42 -21.14
CA VAL A 692 -17.99 26.36 -20.36
C VAL A 692 -18.20 25.46 -19.17
N PHE A 693 -17.64 24.28 -19.25
CA PHE A 693 -17.57 23.32 -18.15
C PHE A 693 -16.34 23.60 -17.31
N SER A 694 -16.37 23.19 -16.03
CA SER A 694 -15.23 23.29 -15.16
C SER A 694 -14.91 21.92 -14.55
N LEU A 695 -13.64 21.58 -14.49
CA LEU A 695 -13.13 20.48 -13.69
C LEU A 695 -12.32 21.07 -12.54
N THR A 696 -12.66 20.71 -11.32
CA THR A 696 -12.06 21.29 -10.12
C THR A 696 -11.39 20.23 -9.28
N ASN A 697 -10.22 20.54 -8.74
CA ASN A 697 -9.58 19.77 -7.68
C ASN A 697 -9.66 20.63 -6.40
N THR A 698 -10.47 20.21 -5.44
CA THR A 698 -10.57 20.84 -4.11
C THR A 698 -9.81 20.08 -3.03
N GLY A 699 -9.19 18.96 -3.42
CA GLY A 699 -8.30 18.16 -2.59
C GLY A 699 -6.85 18.65 -2.63
N ASN A 700 -5.97 17.86 -2.04
CA ASN A 700 -4.53 18.11 -2.02
C ASN A 700 -3.73 17.16 -2.93
N VAL A 701 -4.34 16.08 -3.39
CA VAL A 701 -3.70 15.13 -4.33
C VAL A 701 -3.91 15.65 -5.76
N PRO A 702 -2.86 15.80 -6.58
CA PRO A 702 -3.02 16.08 -8.01
C PRO A 702 -3.80 14.98 -8.71
N GLY A 703 -4.67 15.34 -9.66
CA GLY A 703 -5.41 14.39 -10.47
C GLY A 703 -5.16 14.58 -11.96
N THR A 704 -5.06 13.51 -12.73
CA THR A 704 -5.00 13.55 -14.20
C THR A 704 -6.26 12.93 -14.78
N PHE A 705 -6.91 13.69 -15.67
CA PHE A 705 -8.22 13.34 -16.20
C PHE A 705 -8.23 13.29 -17.71
N ALA A 706 -8.79 12.23 -18.26
CA ALA A 706 -9.24 12.21 -19.64
C ALA A 706 -10.68 12.72 -19.66
N TRP A 707 -10.96 13.74 -20.49
CA TRP A 707 -12.30 14.33 -20.54
C TRP A 707 -12.89 14.29 -21.94
N THR A 708 -14.22 14.23 -22.01
CA THR A 708 -15.02 14.29 -23.24
C THR A 708 -16.22 15.19 -23.07
N VAL A 709 -16.64 15.82 -24.17
CA VAL A 709 -17.92 16.51 -24.28
C VAL A 709 -18.72 15.84 -25.37
N THR A 710 -19.95 15.50 -25.11
CA THR A 710 -20.91 14.89 -26.06
C THR A 710 -22.21 15.66 -26.07
N ASP A 711 -22.97 15.58 -27.16
CA ASP A 711 -24.29 16.16 -27.31
C ASP A 711 -25.28 15.16 -27.97
N ASP A 712 -26.60 15.41 -27.81
CA ASP A 712 -27.63 14.53 -28.33
C ASP A 712 -28.00 14.82 -29.79
N ASN A 713 -27.79 16.09 -30.24
CA ASN A 713 -28.29 16.54 -31.55
C ASN A 713 -27.21 16.81 -32.58
N GLY A 714 -25.95 16.56 -32.25
CA GLY A 714 -24.82 16.80 -33.18
C GLY A 714 -24.56 18.29 -33.41
N TRP A 715 -24.81 19.15 -32.43
CA TRP A 715 -24.53 20.58 -32.51
C TRP A 715 -23.10 20.95 -32.10
N LEU A 716 -22.38 19.99 -31.52
CA LEU A 716 -20.97 20.19 -31.19
C LEU A 716 -20.12 20.44 -32.43
N ASP A 717 -19.35 21.52 -32.42
CA ASP A 717 -18.34 21.79 -33.43
C ASP A 717 -17.06 21.04 -33.05
N GLY A 718 -16.84 19.88 -33.67
CA GLY A 718 -15.69 19.02 -33.39
C GLY A 718 -14.33 19.58 -33.82
N ALA A 719 -14.29 20.76 -34.47
CA ALA A 719 -13.06 21.34 -35.01
C ALA A 719 -12.35 22.28 -34.06
N THR A 720 -13.07 23.05 -33.21
CA THR A 720 -12.45 23.98 -32.23
C THR A 720 -13.46 24.53 -31.23
N PRO A 721 -13.17 24.48 -29.91
CA PRO A 721 -12.11 23.71 -29.27
C PRO A 721 -12.41 22.20 -29.29
N SER A 722 -11.40 21.37 -28.98
CA SER A 722 -11.54 19.91 -28.97
C SER A 722 -12.73 19.45 -28.11
N THR A 723 -13.39 18.35 -28.54
CA THR A 723 -14.45 17.70 -27.77
C THR A 723 -13.92 16.65 -26.79
N SER A 724 -12.62 16.44 -26.78
CA SER A 724 -11.91 15.56 -25.84
C SER A 724 -10.52 16.05 -25.56
N GLY A 725 -9.94 15.62 -24.47
CA GLY A 725 -8.57 15.96 -24.10
C GLY A 725 -8.14 15.33 -22.77
N SER A 726 -6.96 15.69 -22.32
CA SER A 726 -6.44 15.32 -21.01
C SER A 726 -5.97 16.56 -20.28
N VAL A 727 -6.05 16.55 -18.95
CA VAL A 727 -5.59 17.64 -18.08
C VAL A 727 -5.12 17.10 -16.75
N THR A 728 -3.97 17.61 -16.27
CA THR A 728 -3.51 17.39 -14.90
C THR A 728 -3.84 18.61 -14.06
N LEU A 729 -4.57 18.40 -12.97
CA LEU A 729 -4.96 19.43 -12.00
C LEU A 729 -4.12 19.29 -10.74
N ALA A 730 -3.33 20.31 -10.43
CA ALA A 730 -2.71 20.44 -9.12
C ALA A 730 -3.76 20.65 -8.02
N ALA A 731 -3.36 20.51 -6.77
CA ALA A 731 -4.18 20.84 -5.62
C ALA A 731 -4.82 22.23 -5.74
N SER A 732 -6.10 22.34 -5.43
CA SER A 732 -6.89 23.58 -5.52
C SER A 732 -6.99 24.22 -6.92
N ALA A 733 -6.66 23.49 -7.97
CA ALA A 733 -6.72 23.97 -9.35
C ALA A 733 -8.11 23.81 -9.96
N VAL A 734 -8.39 24.67 -10.95
CA VAL A 734 -9.60 24.63 -11.78
C VAL A 734 -9.22 24.73 -13.24
N GLN A 735 -9.72 23.81 -14.05
CA GLN A 735 -9.61 23.86 -15.51
C GLN A 735 -10.98 24.07 -16.13
N ASN A 736 -11.08 25.06 -17.00
CA ASN A 736 -12.27 25.27 -17.80
C ASN A 736 -12.12 24.58 -19.17
N VAL A 737 -13.16 23.87 -19.56
CA VAL A 737 -13.32 23.23 -20.87
C VAL A 737 -14.47 23.92 -21.59
N THR A 738 -14.20 24.53 -22.74
CA THR A 738 -15.20 25.24 -23.53
C THR A 738 -15.60 24.39 -24.71
N ALA A 739 -16.88 24.06 -24.81
CA ALA A 739 -17.47 23.42 -25.99
C ALA A 739 -18.20 24.49 -26.84
N THR A 740 -18.00 24.45 -28.14
CA THR A 740 -18.74 25.27 -29.11
C THR A 740 -19.85 24.45 -29.71
N LEU A 741 -21.09 24.98 -29.66
CA LEU A 741 -22.24 24.35 -30.25
C LEU A 741 -22.77 25.25 -31.37
N ARG A 742 -23.18 24.63 -32.46
CA ARG A 742 -23.83 25.29 -33.63
C ARG A 742 -25.17 24.65 -33.93
N PRO A 743 -26.27 25.13 -33.32
CA PRO A 743 -27.59 24.71 -33.70
C PRO A 743 -27.83 24.93 -35.20
N SER A 744 -28.44 23.98 -35.88
CA SER A 744 -28.75 24.11 -37.29
C SER A 744 -29.60 25.38 -37.56
N GLY A 745 -29.43 25.99 -38.76
CA GLY A 745 -30.17 27.22 -39.12
C GLY A 745 -31.71 27.08 -39.08
N ASP A 746 -32.18 25.86 -39.19
CA ASP A 746 -33.62 25.49 -39.18
C ASP A 746 -34.09 24.99 -37.80
N CYS A 747 -33.65 25.63 -36.74
CA CYS A 747 -34.15 25.33 -35.39
C CYS A 747 -35.66 25.43 -35.31
N TRP A 748 -36.35 24.30 -35.38
CA TRP A 748 -37.80 24.30 -35.10
C TRP A 748 -38.06 24.58 -33.63
N PRO A 749 -39.14 25.27 -33.25
CA PRO A 749 -39.31 25.78 -31.90
C PRO A 749 -39.20 24.67 -30.89
N ALA A 750 -38.36 24.91 -29.85
CA ALA A 750 -38.09 24.07 -28.70
C ALA A 750 -37.22 22.83 -28.93
N ALA A 751 -36.37 22.76 -29.95
CA ALA A 751 -35.35 21.76 -29.98
C ALA A 751 -34.40 22.00 -28.80
N VAL A 752 -34.25 20.99 -27.94
CA VAL A 752 -33.35 21.02 -26.78
C VAL A 752 -32.24 20.02 -27.03
N ASP A 753 -31.02 20.48 -26.91
CA ASP A 753 -29.82 19.64 -26.94
C ASP A 753 -29.27 19.47 -25.53
N THR A 754 -28.93 18.27 -25.16
CA THR A 754 -28.29 17.97 -23.88
C THR A 754 -26.81 17.75 -24.13
N VAL A 755 -26.01 18.65 -23.57
CA VAL A 755 -24.54 18.61 -23.67
C VAL A 755 -23.99 18.05 -22.37
N ARG A 756 -23.20 16.96 -22.48
CA ARG A 756 -22.63 16.23 -21.34
C ARG A 756 -21.13 16.41 -21.34
N PHE A 757 -20.61 16.78 -20.20
CA PHE A 757 -19.19 16.74 -19.89
C PHE A 757 -18.91 15.55 -18.97
N THR A 758 -17.91 14.75 -19.33
CA THR A 758 -17.44 13.63 -18.51
C THR A 758 -15.93 13.69 -18.43
N ALA A 759 -15.40 13.56 -17.23
CA ALA A 759 -13.98 13.45 -16.95
C ALA A 759 -13.72 12.16 -16.18
N SER A 760 -12.83 11.31 -16.69
CA SER A 760 -12.42 10.04 -16.07
C SER A 760 -11.06 10.21 -15.41
N ASP A 761 -10.93 9.81 -14.18
CA ASP A 761 -9.68 9.85 -13.44
C ASP A 761 -8.75 8.76 -13.93
N ILE A 762 -7.51 9.09 -14.30
CA ILE A 762 -6.51 8.13 -14.78
C ILE A 762 -5.87 7.36 -13.61
N PHE A 763 -5.75 8.00 -12.44
CA PHE A 763 -5.18 7.37 -11.24
C PHE A 763 -6.20 6.53 -10.47
N ILE A 764 -7.50 6.72 -10.71
CA ILE A 764 -8.58 5.96 -10.08
C ILE A 764 -9.51 5.47 -11.20
N PRO A 765 -9.15 4.40 -11.93
CA PRO A 765 -9.98 3.84 -13.00
C PRO A 765 -11.41 3.55 -12.53
N GLY A 766 -12.39 3.80 -13.37
CA GLY A 766 -13.81 3.69 -13.01
C GLY A 766 -14.38 4.94 -12.32
N ARG A 767 -13.57 5.83 -11.76
CA ARG A 767 -14.05 7.07 -11.15
C ARG A 767 -14.26 8.14 -12.19
N THR A 768 -15.50 8.61 -12.29
CA THR A 768 -15.88 9.64 -13.27
C THR A 768 -16.60 10.82 -12.61
N TYR A 769 -16.35 12.00 -13.16
CA TYR A 769 -17.01 13.24 -12.79
C TYR A 769 -17.76 13.74 -13.99
N SER A 770 -19.08 13.83 -13.89
CA SER A 770 -19.92 14.25 -15.01
C SER A 770 -20.92 15.31 -14.62
N CYS A 771 -21.26 16.12 -15.58
CA CYS A 771 -22.37 17.04 -15.47
C CYS A 771 -22.98 17.30 -16.84
N GLN A 772 -24.18 17.85 -16.89
CA GLN A 772 -24.86 18.16 -18.13
C GLN A 772 -25.54 19.52 -18.08
N THR A 773 -25.62 20.16 -19.24
CA THR A 773 -26.40 21.37 -19.47
C THR A 773 -27.28 21.21 -20.67
N THR A 774 -28.31 22.05 -20.84
CA THR A 774 -29.17 22.08 -22.00
C THR A 774 -28.98 23.35 -22.80
N VAL A 775 -28.96 23.22 -24.12
CA VAL A 775 -29.03 24.33 -25.08
C VAL A 775 -30.38 24.25 -25.80
N THR A 776 -31.20 25.27 -25.62
CA THR A 776 -32.53 25.35 -26.23
C THR A 776 -32.49 26.29 -27.42
N CYS A 777 -32.93 25.79 -28.56
CA CYS A 777 -33.11 26.63 -29.73
C CYS A 777 -34.41 27.45 -29.62
N ALA A 778 -34.28 28.74 -29.48
CA ALA A 778 -35.39 29.67 -29.44
C ALA A 778 -35.81 30.05 -30.88
N PRO A 779 -37.13 30.06 -31.19
CA PRO A 779 -37.58 30.57 -32.49
C PRO A 779 -37.12 32.03 -32.64
N THR A 780 -36.68 32.39 -33.83
CA THR A 780 -36.42 33.81 -34.18
C THR A 780 -37.74 34.56 -34.31
N THR A 781 -38.46 34.77 -33.22
CA THR A 781 -39.45 35.83 -33.20
C THR A 781 -38.67 37.14 -33.08
N ALA A 782 -38.82 37.96 -34.09
CA ALA A 782 -38.28 39.33 -34.12
C ALA A 782 -38.98 40.17 -33.04
N VAL A 783 -38.58 39.97 -31.78
CA VAL A 783 -38.72 40.91 -30.69
C VAL A 783 -37.32 41.49 -30.54
N THR A 784 -37.13 42.71 -31.01
CA THR A 784 -35.91 43.45 -30.74
C THR A 784 -35.66 43.47 -29.24
N PRO A 785 -34.69 42.78 -28.69
CA PRO A 785 -34.40 42.87 -27.27
C PRO A 785 -33.95 44.30 -27.02
N ALA A 786 -34.43 44.94 -25.97
CA ALA A 786 -33.87 46.21 -25.50
C ALA A 786 -32.36 46.00 -25.42
N ALA A 787 -31.60 46.71 -26.25
CA ALA A 787 -30.15 46.50 -26.46
C ALA A 787 -29.45 46.39 -25.12
N ALA A 788 -28.90 45.24 -24.82
CA ALA A 788 -28.10 45.02 -23.66
C ALA A 788 -26.99 46.08 -23.65
N ARG A 789 -26.90 46.85 -22.57
CA ARG A 789 -25.86 47.90 -22.47
C ARG A 789 -24.67 47.32 -21.72
N LEU A 790 -23.48 47.73 -22.13
CA LEU A 790 -22.30 47.42 -21.35
C LEU A 790 -22.49 47.83 -19.88
N ALA A 791 -22.42 46.92 -18.96
CA ALA A 791 -22.60 47.12 -17.54
C ALA A 791 -21.65 46.27 -16.70
N LEU A 792 -21.20 46.80 -15.58
CA LEU A 792 -20.54 46.05 -14.51
C LEU A 792 -21.42 46.10 -13.27
N ALA A 793 -21.97 44.99 -12.89
CA ALA A 793 -22.86 44.92 -11.72
C ALA A 793 -22.11 45.17 -10.40
N PRO A 794 -22.82 45.58 -9.34
CA PRO A 794 -22.21 45.65 -8.01
C PRO A 794 -21.63 44.30 -7.59
N PRO A 795 -20.40 44.25 -7.01
CA PRO A 795 -19.81 43.04 -6.48
C PRO A 795 -20.67 42.40 -5.40
N GLN A 796 -20.73 41.08 -5.34
CA GLN A 796 -21.53 40.34 -4.32
C GLN A 796 -20.77 39.14 -3.77
N PRO A 797 -20.73 39.01 -2.41
CA PRO A 797 -21.08 40.02 -1.40
C PRO A 797 -20.10 41.19 -1.40
N ASN A 798 -20.55 42.38 -0.95
CA ASN A 798 -19.67 43.54 -0.82
C ASN A 798 -20.14 44.43 0.37
N PRO A 799 -19.36 44.51 1.47
CA PRO A 799 -18.04 43.92 1.63
C PRO A 799 -18.05 42.39 1.79
N SER A 800 -16.91 41.74 1.55
CA SER A 800 -16.75 40.29 1.66
C SER A 800 -15.59 39.92 2.57
N SER A 801 -15.73 38.84 3.34
CA SER A 801 -14.65 38.22 4.11
C SER A 801 -13.95 37.08 3.33
N GLY A 802 -14.40 36.82 2.11
CA GLY A 802 -13.88 35.72 1.28
C GLY A 802 -14.07 35.96 -0.21
N ARG A 803 -14.80 35.11 -0.88
CA ARG A 803 -14.99 35.15 -2.32
C ARG A 803 -16.00 36.22 -2.73
N VAL A 804 -15.69 37.01 -3.75
CA VAL A 804 -16.55 38.07 -4.34
C VAL A 804 -16.91 37.65 -5.75
N ARG A 805 -18.19 37.67 -6.11
CA ARG A 805 -18.69 37.49 -7.47
C ARG A 805 -18.80 38.84 -8.16
N LEU A 806 -18.30 38.91 -9.38
CA LEU A 806 -18.33 40.06 -10.26
C LEU A 806 -19.04 39.68 -11.56
N ALA A 807 -20.25 40.24 -11.76
CA ALA A 807 -21.03 40.03 -12.98
C ALA A 807 -20.94 41.25 -13.89
N PHE A 808 -20.83 41.05 -15.20
CA PHE A 808 -20.83 42.13 -16.19
C PHE A 808 -21.56 41.70 -17.47
N THR A 809 -22.07 42.69 -18.19
CA THR A 809 -22.82 42.50 -19.43
C THR A 809 -22.12 43.19 -20.57
N LEU A 810 -21.96 42.46 -21.71
CA LEU A 810 -21.48 43.04 -22.98
C LEU A 810 -22.64 43.23 -23.92
N SER A 811 -22.65 44.41 -24.61
CA SER A 811 -23.66 44.73 -25.61
C SER A 811 -23.36 44.05 -26.96
N ARG A 812 -22.11 43.70 -27.22
CA ARG A 812 -21.61 43.06 -28.44
C ARG A 812 -20.38 42.20 -28.13
N PRO A 813 -20.09 41.21 -28.97
CA PRO A 813 -18.85 40.46 -28.83
C PRO A 813 -17.62 41.36 -28.95
N GLY A 814 -16.57 41.09 -28.13
CA GLY A 814 -15.36 41.85 -28.22
C GLY A 814 -14.32 41.51 -27.17
N PRO A 815 -13.15 42.17 -27.24
CA PRO A 815 -12.11 41.99 -26.24
C PRO A 815 -12.54 42.58 -24.90
N VAL A 816 -12.28 41.79 -23.83
CA VAL A 816 -12.59 42.12 -22.45
C VAL A 816 -11.35 42.04 -21.61
N ARG A 817 -11.22 42.89 -20.61
CA ARG A 817 -10.29 42.78 -19.51
C ARG A 817 -10.95 43.19 -18.22
N LEU A 818 -11.10 42.25 -17.32
CA LEU A 818 -11.58 42.48 -15.96
C LEU A 818 -10.45 42.20 -14.96
N ALA A 819 -10.07 43.19 -14.17
CA ALA A 819 -9.01 43.09 -13.18
C ALA A 819 -9.32 43.84 -11.90
N LEU A 820 -8.72 43.40 -10.80
CA LEU A 820 -8.75 44.12 -9.50
C LEU A 820 -7.52 45.02 -9.41
N TYR A 821 -7.74 46.16 -8.81
CA TYR A 821 -6.71 47.18 -8.52
C TYR A 821 -6.78 47.60 -7.07
N SER A 822 -5.64 47.88 -6.47
CA SER A 822 -5.57 48.49 -5.12
C SER A 822 -6.02 49.97 -5.18
N ALA A 823 -6.23 50.54 -4.00
CA ALA A 823 -6.54 52.00 -3.86
C ALA A 823 -5.41 52.91 -4.44
N SER A 824 -4.17 52.38 -4.50
CA SER A 824 -3.05 53.08 -5.12
C SER A 824 -2.97 52.90 -6.67
N GLY A 825 -3.88 52.15 -7.28
CA GLY A 825 -3.95 51.91 -8.72
C GLY A 825 -3.04 50.77 -9.22
N ALA A 826 -2.39 50.03 -8.33
CA ALA A 826 -1.62 48.83 -8.74
C ALA A 826 -2.58 47.66 -9.03
N ARG A 827 -2.32 46.97 -10.15
CA ARG A 827 -3.11 45.76 -10.45
C ARG A 827 -2.80 44.69 -9.45
N VAL A 828 -3.87 44.10 -8.87
CA VAL A 828 -3.82 43.05 -7.85
C VAL A 828 -4.06 41.67 -8.48
N ARG A 829 -5.10 41.56 -9.30
CA ARG A 829 -5.48 40.28 -9.91
C ARG A 829 -6.14 40.49 -11.27
N LEU A 830 -5.73 39.72 -12.26
CA LEU A 830 -6.44 39.59 -13.54
C LEU A 830 -7.50 38.49 -13.39
N LEU A 831 -8.78 38.82 -13.61
CA LEU A 831 -9.89 37.88 -13.44
C LEU A 831 -10.42 37.32 -14.77
N ALA A 832 -10.43 38.13 -15.81
CA ALA A 832 -10.81 37.71 -17.14
C ALA A 832 -10.10 38.57 -18.21
N ALA A 833 -9.63 37.92 -19.29
CA ALA A 833 -9.06 38.60 -20.45
C ALA A 833 -9.31 37.74 -21.69
N GLY A 834 -9.62 38.41 -22.83
CA GLY A 834 -9.81 37.73 -24.12
C GLY A 834 -11.08 38.17 -24.82
N GLN A 835 -11.47 37.46 -25.89
CA GLN A 835 -12.69 37.69 -26.66
C GLN A 835 -13.86 37.01 -25.96
N LEU A 836 -14.90 37.75 -25.62
CA LEU A 836 -16.13 37.23 -25.05
C LEU A 836 -17.34 37.60 -25.93
N GLY A 837 -18.36 36.73 -25.93
CA GLY A 837 -19.63 36.98 -26.61
C GLY A 837 -20.43 38.11 -25.99
N ALA A 838 -21.47 38.63 -26.68
CA ALA A 838 -22.48 39.46 -26.06
C ALA A 838 -23.26 38.70 -24.98
N GLY A 839 -23.69 39.37 -23.91
CA GLY A 839 -24.44 38.75 -22.83
C GLY A 839 -23.84 39.00 -21.46
N VAL A 840 -24.36 38.24 -20.46
CA VAL A 840 -23.92 38.34 -19.06
C VAL A 840 -22.75 37.39 -18.82
N HIS A 841 -21.71 37.89 -18.17
CA HIS A 841 -20.51 37.15 -17.80
C HIS A 841 -20.25 37.31 -16.30
N GLU A 842 -19.54 36.35 -15.71
CA GLU A 842 -19.22 36.35 -14.28
C GLU A 842 -17.76 35.96 -14.06
N ALA A 843 -17.15 36.55 -13.04
CA ALA A 843 -15.82 36.19 -12.56
C ALA A 843 -15.81 36.23 -11.03
N GLY A 844 -15.02 35.33 -10.43
CA GLY A 844 -14.85 35.27 -8.97
C GLY A 844 -13.49 35.82 -8.55
N TRP A 845 -13.42 36.48 -7.39
CA TRP A 845 -12.18 36.87 -6.73
C TRP A 845 -12.16 36.31 -5.30
N ASP A 846 -11.09 35.61 -4.97
CA ASP A 846 -10.88 34.90 -3.69
C ASP A 846 -10.06 35.73 -2.65
N GLY A 847 -9.81 36.99 -2.93
CA GLY A 847 -9.03 37.89 -2.04
C GLY A 847 -7.50 37.65 -2.17
N ARG A 848 -7.04 37.07 -3.29
CA ARG A 848 -5.61 36.86 -3.56
C ARG A 848 -5.14 37.68 -4.77
N ASP A 849 -3.83 37.95 -4.82
CA ASP A 849 -3.16 38.60 -5.94
C ASP A 849 -2.83 37.62 -7.09
N ASP A 850 -2.15 38.10 -8.13
CA ASP A 850 -1.73 37.27 -9.27
C ASP A 850 -0.72 36.17 -8.87
N ASP A 851 0.02 36.34 -7.75
CA ASP A 851 0.97 35.37 -7.21
C ASP A 851 0.32 34.40 -6.21
N GLY A 852 -1.00 34.44 -6.04
CA GLY A 852 -1.74 33.58 -5.11
C GLY A 852 -1.68 34.00 -3.62
N ARG A 853 -1.00 35.12 -3.30
CA ARG A 853 -0.87 35.58 -1.92
C ARG A 853 -2.14 36.32 -1.48
N ARG A 854 -2.60 36.12 -0.23
CA ARG A 854 -3.73 36.87 0.33
C ARG A 854 -3.39 38.35 0.40
N VAL A 855 -4.29 39.16 -0.09
CA VAL A 855 -4.14 40.63 0.00
C VAL A 855 -4.71 41.17 1.32
N ALA A 856 -4.27 42.34 1.73
CA ALA A 856 -4.73 42.99 2.96
C ALA A 856 -6.23 43.32 2.90
N ALA A 857 -6.91 43.32 4.04
CA ALA A 857 -8.24 43.90 4.14
C ALA A 857 -8.21 45.37 3.72
N GLY A 858 -9.19 45.80 2.95
CA GLY A 858 -9.21 47.17 2.41
C GLY A 858 -10.15 47.30 1.22
N LEU A 859 -10.07 48.49 0.61
CA LEU A 859 -10.85 48.81 -0.57
C LEU A 859 -10.05 48.54 -1.85
N TYR A 860 -10.64 47.80 -2.76
CA TYR A 860 -10.16 47.47 -4.08
C TYR A 860 -11.13 47.98 -5.14
N TYR A 861 -10.73 47.97 -6.39
CA TYR A 861 -11.58 48.39 -7.52
C TYR A 861 -11.55 47.32 -8.60
N ALA A 862 -12.71 46.73 -8.87
CA ALA A 862 -12.91 45.91 -10.06
C ALA A 862 -13.06 46.82 -11.26
N ARG A 863 -12.20 46.66 -12.24
CA ARG A 863 -12.18 47.47 -13.47
C ARG A 863 -12.40 46.57 -14.68
N LEU A 864 -13.47 46.85 -15.39
CA LEU A 864 -13.85 46.24 -16.65
C LEU A 864 -13.48 47.16 -17.82
N GLU A 865 -12.65 46.70 -18.73
CA GLU A 865 -12.35 47.33 -19.98
C GLU A 865 -12.96 46.50 -21.11
N ALA A 866 -13.98 47.03 -21.77
CA ALA A 866 -14.71 46.39 -22.87
C ALA A 866 -15.38 47.40 -23.75
N GLU A 867 -15.56 47.10 -25.04
CA GLU A 867 -16.26 47.96 -26.02
C GLU A 867 -15.70 49.39 -26.12
N GLY A 868 -14.40 49.57 -25.88
CA GLY A 868 -13.75 50.91 -25.84
C GLY A 868 -14.06 51.74 -24.62
N ARG A 869 -14.72 51.20 -23.60
CA ARG A 869 -15.12 51.87 -22.35
C ARG A 869 -14.48 51.17 -21.15
N THR A 870 -14.34 51.92 -20.06
CA THR A 870 -13.89 51.42 -18.79
C THR A 870 -14.98 51.63 -17.74
N LEU A 871 -15.39 50.57 -17.06
CA LEU A 871 -16.31 50.63 -15.93
C LEU A 871 -15.56 50.20 -14.67
N SER A 872 -15.88 50.81 -13.52
CA SER A 872 -15.24 50.45 -12.26
C SER A 872 -16.29 50.31 -11.14
N ARG A 873 -16.02 49.36 -10.21
CA ARG A 873 -16.83 49.13 -9.00
C ARG A 873 -15.93 48.93 -7.78
N PRO A 874 -16.24 49.54 -6.65
CA PRO A 874 -15.50 49.29 -5.42
C PRO A 874 -15.79 47.87 -4.89
N VAL A 875 -14.78 47.24 -4.35
CA VAL A 875 -14.81 45.91 -3.72
C VAL A 875 -14.20 46.05 -2.32
N GLY A 876 -14.99 45.91 -1.29
CA GLY A 876 -14.54 45.90 0.10
C GLY A 876 -14.13 44.49 0.51
N LEU A 877 -12.90 44.31 0.92
CA LEU A 877 -12.43 43.07 1.54
C LEU A 877 -12.30 43.30 3.06
N VAL A 878 -13.00 42.52 3.86
CA VAL A 878 -12.91 42.53 5.34
C VAL A 878 -12.34 41.19 5.79
N ARG A 879 -11.80 41.19 7.00
CA ARG A 879 -11.26 39.93 7.60
C ARG A 879 -12.27 39.34 8.57
#